data_2623890742b32ff3b750862eb9bb5eb7
#
_entry.id   2623890742b32ff3b750862eb9bb5eb7
#
_cell.length_a   1.000
_cell.length_b   1.000
_cell.length_c   1.000
_cell.angle_alpha   90.00
_cell.angle_beta   90.00
_cell.angle_gamma   90.00
#
_symmetry.space_group_name_H-M   'P 1'
#
loop_
_entity.id
_entity.type
_entity.pdbx_description
1 polymer ?
#
loop_
_entity_poly.entity_id
_entity_poly.type
_entity_poly.pdbx_seq_one_letter_code
_entity_poly.pdbx_strand_id
1 'polypeptide(L)'
;MRHVHIHVTGIVQGVGMRPFVYREAMTHGICGWVLNAGDGVHIEAHAPADALDAFVAALSEHAPAAARVEHVEVVDLAANGWDAANEQGFRIVASQDQTAHTTLVSPDIATCNDCLRELFDPADRRYHYPFINCTNCGPRFTIIRSLPYDRAATSMDCFPMCPRCAAEYADPLDRRFHAQPDACFDCGPHITWREAVNGDACGNSSATPAVGTTREASDAIIERCVELLASGGIVAIKGLGGFHLACDAANEQAVAELRRRKRRSNKPLAVMVRSLADTERLCYIDDAERDLLAGSIRPIVLLRRRAVCGNDGDSSDALVLAPSVARDLPELGVMLPYTPLQHLLLAAAASHGMHALVMTSGNLSEEPIETDDDLAWERLVAAGIADALLGNDRAILSRYDDSVVRVVNGAVMPVRRARGYAPQPLPLPALDRAPSCVLACGPQQKATIALTREGTNGEVTCFVSQHIGDVENGGTFDAWNAARTRLEDLFDLAPAALACDVHPSYLSGQWAREQARKCNLPLVEVQHHHAHIASVMAEAIAAGRLTTDACVLGIAFDGTGAGTDGTIWGGEFLVASLGGFERAAHLRTWALPGGAASVRDARRNAFALLSELGLLEHPGAARLLDSLDEQTRSVTATMIERGINSPRTSSMGRLFDAAAAILGICDKATYEGEPAIELEAAAWRALDNEIAHFPDDNAGYFASGPSWLDGPYVLDQKALFEALLGGIEAGAPAYRLALDFHIAIARSSARIASDICVHEGIDTVALSGGVFMNRLLLQLLARELKSAGLTVLVPHTVPVNDGCIAYGQAAVASARLAQIASQ
;
A
#
# COMPACT_ATOMS: atom_id res chain seq x y z
N MET A 1 40.71 -6.26 -29.73
CA MET A 1 39.34 -5.81 -30.00
C MET A 1 38.42 -6.99 -29.78
N ARG A 2 37.35 -6.81 -29.05
CA ARG A 2 36.32 -7.81 -28.75
C ARG A 2 34.98 -7.26 -29.23
N HIS A 3 34.12 -8.09 -29.77
CA HIS A 3 32.80 -7.75 -30.26
C HIS A 3 31.77 -8.53 -29.46
N VAL A 4 30.84 -7.87 -28.79
CA VAL A 4 29.86 -8.48 -27.89
C VAL A 4 28.45 -7.97 -28.14
N HIS A 5 27.46 -8.81 -27.87
CA HIS A 5 26.08 -8.44 -27.63
C HIS A 5 25.82 -8.51 -26.12
N ILE A 6 25.24 -7.44 -25.56
CA ILE A 6 24.91 -7.35 -24.15
C ILE A 6 23.40 -7.19 -24.05
N HIS A 7 22.76 -8.01 -23.21
CA HIS A 7 21.34 -7.93 -22.90
C HIS A 7 21.17 -7.59 -21.43
N VAL A 8 20.49 -6.48 -21.16
CA VAL A 8 20.23 -5.95 -19.81
C VAL A 8 18.76 -6.06 -19.51
N THR A 9 18.41 -6.80 -18.44
CA THR A 9 17.03 -7.01 -18.00
C THR A 9 16.73 -6.39 -16.65
N GLY A 10 15.44 -6.25 -16.30
CA GLY A 10 14.97 -5.61 -15.09
C GLY A 10 14.11 -4.37 -15.35
N ILE A 11 14.09 -3.41 -14.42
CA ILE A 11 13.49 -2.08 -14.63
C ILE A 11 14.52 -1.21 -15.35
N VAL A 12 14.59 -1.35 -16.66
CA VAL A 12 15.62 -0.72 -17.51
C VAL A 12 15.01 0.20 -18.58
N GLN A 13 13.69 0.30 -18.64
CA GLN A 13 12.99 1.22 -19.55
C GLN A 13 12.25 2.32 -18.78
N GLY A 14 12.20 3.55 -19.35
CA GLY A 14 11.60 4.70 -18.69
C GLY A 14 12.40 5.28 -17.51
N VAL A 15 13.62 4.81 -17.29
CA VAL A 15 14.50 5.15 -16.16
C VAL A 15 15.83 5.79 -16.61
N GLY A 16 15.94 6.19 -17.87
CA GLY A 16 17.15 6.83 -18.39
C GLY A 16 18.29 5.86 -18.77
N MET A 17 18.00 4.54 -18.94
CA MET A 17 19.04 3.55 -19.23
C MET A 17 19.74 3.80 -20.58
N ARG A 18 19.03 4.06 -21.68
CA ARG A 18 19.63 4.33 -23.01
C ARG A 18 20.60 5.52 -22.98
N PRO A 19 20.24 6.72 -22.46
CA PRO A 19 21.20 7.82 -22.34
C PRO A 19 22.36 7.52 -21.37
N PHE A 20 22.14 6.72 -20.34
CA PHE A 20 23.21 6.28 -19.45
C PHE A 20 24.22 5.40 -20.19
N VAL A 21 23.74 4.35 -20.87
CA VAL A 21 24.57 3.45 -21.70
C VAL A 21 25.36 4.24 -22.73
N TYR A 22 24.74 5.23 -23.38
CA TYR A 22 25.41 6.10 -24.34
C TYR A 22 26.57 6.86 -23.69
N ARG A 23 26.38 7.48 -22.52
CA ARG A 23 27.45 8.23 -21.83
C ARG A 23 28.58 7.32 -21.37
N GLU A 24 28.25 6.16 -20.81
CA GLU A 24 29.26 5.16 -20.41
C GLU A 24 30.04 4.65 -21.63
N ALA A 25 29.38 4.38 -22.73
CA ALA A 25 30.04 3.98 -23.98
C ALA A 25 31.03 5.05 -24.49
N MET A 26 30.64 6.32 -24.44
CA MET A 26 31.52 7.44 -24.80
C MET A 26 32.71 7.55 -23.83
N THR A 27 32.49 7.36 -22.52
CA THR A 27 33.53 7.43 -21.49
C THR A 27 34.58 6.32 -21.66
N HIS A 28 34.13 5.12 -22.01
CA HIS A 28 34.99 3.95 -22.20
C HIS A 28 35.49 3.77 -23.65
N GLY A 29 35.13 4.68 -24.57
CA GLY A 29 35.54 4.58 -25.98
C GLY A 29 34.96 3.38 -26.73
N ILE A 30 33.73 2.99 -26.39
CA ILE A 30 33.01 1.89 -27.02
C ILE A 30 32.38 2.35 -28.34
N CYS A 31 32.47 1.54 -29.39
CA CYS A 31 31.71 1.71 -30.62
C CYS A 31 30.54 0.73 -30.66
N GLY A 32 29.39 1.17 -31.21
CA GLY A 32 28.23 0.30 -31.26
C GLY A 32 26.88 0.99 -31.19
N TRP A 33 25.90 0.30 -30.62
CA TRP A 33 24.56 0.83 -30.47
C TRP A 33 23.82 0.26 -29.25
N VAL A 34 22.78 0.98 -28.84
CA VAL A 34 21.83 0.55 -27.80
C VAL A 34 20.39 0.74 -28.28
N LEU A 35 19.48 -0.20 -27.97
CA LEU A 35 18.04 -0.10 -28.19
C LEU A 35 17.22 -0.65 -27.03
N ASN A 36 15.94 -0.27 -26.98
CA ASN A 36 14.94 -0.95 -26.16
C ASN A 36 14.22 -2.00 -27.01
N ALA A 37 13.95 -3.17 -26.41
CA ALA A 37 13.09 -4.20 -26.97
C ALA A 37 12.05 -4.66 -25.92
N GLY A 38 11.08 -5.47 -26.31
CA GLY A 38 10.06 -5.97 -25.39
C GLY A 38 10.64 -6.78 -24.21
N ASP A 39 11.84 -7.31 -24.32
CA ASP A 39 12.53 -8.14 -23.32
C ASP A 39 13.65 -7.42 -22.55
N GLY A 40 13.96 -6.16 -22.86
CA GLY A 40 15.02 -5.45 -22.14
C GLY A 40 15.69 -4.34 -22.93
N VAL A 41 16.97 -4.12 -22.61
CA VAL A 41 17.88 -3.23 -23.33
C VAL A 41 18.96 -4.06 -24.00
N HIS A 42 19.07 -3.93 -25.30
CA HIS A 42 20.09 -4.60 -26.11
C HIS A 42 21.19 -3.62 -26.52
N ILE A 43 22.43 -4.07 -26.40
CA ILE A 43 23.62 -3.30 -26.70
C ILE A 43 24.53 -4.18 -27.57
N GLU A 44 24.98 -3.66 -28.71
CA GLU A 44 26.09 -4.25 -29.45
C GLU A 44 27.32 -3.35 -29.27
N ALA A 45 28.45 -3.93 -28.86
CA ALA A 45 29.60 -3.18 -28.42
C ALA A 45 30.90 -3.79 -28.97
N HIS A 46 31.81 -2.92 -29.47
CA HIS A 46 33.11 -3.26 -29.99
C HIS A 46 34.19 -2.35 -29.41
N ALA A 47 35.17 -2.90 -28.69
CA ALA A 47 36.30 -2.19 -28.11
C ALA A 47 37.44 -3.15 -27.67
N PRO A 48 38.57 -2.64 -27.11
CA PRO A 48 39.50 -3.46 -26.33
C PRO A 48 38.85 -4.20 -25.21
N ALA A 49 39.32 -5.38 -24.84
CA ALA A 49 38.69 -6.24 -23.85
C ALA A 49 38.55 -5.57 -22.47
N ASP A 50 39.60 -4.90 -22.01
CA ASP A 50 39.64 -4.17 -20.75
C ASP A 50 38.61 -3.00 -20.70
N ALA A 51 38.42 -2.29 -21.79
CA ALA A 51 37.41 -1.23 -21.90
C ALA A 51 35.99 -1.80 -21.88
N LEU A 52 35.75 -2.94 -22.54
CA LEU A 52 34.46 -3.63 -22.53
C LEU A 52 34.13 -4.18 -21.13
N ASP A 53 35.09 -4.79 -20.45
CA ASP A 53 34.88 -5.32 -19.10
C ASP A 53 34.54 -4.19 -18.11
N ALA A 54 35.23 -3.05 -18.19
CA ALA A 54 34.92 -1.86 -17.42
C ALA A 54 33.53 -1.27 -17.75
N PHE A 55 33.18 -1.23 -19.02
CA PHE A 55 31.86 -0.78 -19.49
C PHE A 55 30.74 -1.70 -18.97
N VAL A 56 30.89 -3.02 -19.05
CA VAL A 56 29.90 -4.00 -18.56
C VAL A 56 29.73 -3.85 -17.05
N ALA A 57 30.80 -3.69 -16.27
CA ALA A 57 30.73 -3.44 -14.83
C ALA A 57 29.94 -2.16 -14.52
N ALA A 58 30.20 -1.09 -15.26
CA ALA A 58 29.51 0.20 -15.09
C ALA A 58 27.99 0.11 -15.32
N LEU A 59 27.53 -0.80 -16.22
CA LEU A 59 26.10 -0.97 -16.47
C LEU A 59 25.28 -1.37 -15.23
N SER A 60 25.90 -2.07 -14.29
CA SER A 60 25.30 -2.47 -13.02
C SER A 60 25.63 -1.50 -11.88
N GLU A 61 26.92 -1.10 -11.78
CA GLU A 61 27.43 -0.33 -10.63
C GLU A 61 27.02 1.15 -10.65
N HIS A 62 26.89 1.73 -11.86
CA HIS A 62 26.55 3.15 -12.04
C HIS A 62 25.17 3.37 -12.62
N ALA A 63 24.32 2.33 -12.65
CA ALA A 63 22.97 2.42 -13.21
C ALA A 63 22.19 3.63 -12.67
N PRO A 64 21.30 4.26 -13.46
CA PRO A 64 20.47 5.36 -12.97
C PRO A 64 19.71 4.96 -11.70
N ALA A 65 19.56 5.87 -10.73
CA ALA A 65 18.93 5.58 -9.44
C ALA A 65 17.49 5.04 -9.53
N ALA A 66 16.80 5.27 -10.65
CA ALA A 66 15.47 4.72 -10.92
C ALA A 66 15.51 3.36 -11.65
N ALA A 67 16.68 2.93 -12.12
CA ALA A 67 16.87 1.63 -12.76
C ALA A 67 17.06 0.54 -11.70
N ARG A 68 16.60 -0.67 -12.03
CA ARG A 68 16.94 -1.89 -11.31
C ARG A 68 17.42 -2.91 -12.33
N VAL A 69 18.73 -3.03 -12.45
CA VAL A 69 19.37 -4.05 -13.31
C VAL A 69 19.31 -5.37 -12.55
N GLU A 70 18.58 -6.34 -13.11
CA GLU A 70 18.46 -7.68 -12.54
C GLU A 70 19.49 -8.63 -13.11
N HIS A 71 19.76 -8.51 -14.43
CA HIS A 71 20.73 -9.34 -15.09
C HIS A 71 21.40 -8.63 -16.26
N VAL A 72 22.70 -8.92 -16.46
CA VAL A 72 23.50 -8.46 -17.60
C VAL A 72 24.12 -9.70 -18.23
N GLU A 73 23.59 -10.10 -19.39
CA GLU A 73 24.12 -11.20 -20.18
C GLU A 73 25.06 -10.67 -21.26
N VAL A 74 26.22 -11.28 -21.41
CA VAL A 74 27.23 -10.88 -22.40
C VAL A 74 27.56 -12.07 -23.30
N VAL A 75 27.32 -11.94 -24.59
CA VAL A 75 27.58 -12.96 -25.59
C VAL A 75 28.64 -12.47 -26.57
N ASP A 76 29.76 -13.20 -26.71
CA ASP A 76 30.78 -12.88 -27.69
C ASP A 76 30.26 -13.17 -29.11
N LEU A 77 30.37 -12.17 -29.97
CA LEU A 77 30.02 -12.25 -31.37
C LEU A 77 31.28 -12.56 -32.24
N ALA A 78 31.07 -13.18 -33.38
CA ALA A 78 32.19 -13.46 -34.30
C ALA A 78 32.82 -12.14 -34.80
N ALA A 79 34.15 -12.03 -34.72
CA ALA A 79 34.90 -10.85 -35.13
C ALA A 79 34.62 -10.40 -36.57
N ASN A 80 34.20 -11.30 -37.44
CA ASN A 80 33.88 -11.03 -38.85
C ASN A 80 32.46 -10.44 -39.05
N GLY A 81 31.67 -10.28 -38.01
CA GLY A 81 30.30 -9.73 -38.05
C GLY A 81 30.22 -8.23 -37.81
N TRP A 82 31.33 -7.55 -37.47
CA TRP A 82 31.33 -6.11 -37.24
C TRP A 82 31.21 -5.35 -38.56
N ASP A 83 30.20 -4.52 -38.72
CA ASP A 83 30.02 -3.65 -39.88
C ASP A 83 30.86 -2.38 -39.71
N ALA A 84 31.75 -2.10 -40.65
CA ALA A 84 32.60 -0.90 -40.66
C ALA A 84 31.77 0.43 -40.62
N ALA A 85 30.52 0.41 -41.01
CA ALA A 85 29.58 1.55 -40.80
C ALA A 85 29.32 1.85 -39.33
N ASN A 86 29.52 0.91 -38.41
CA ASN A 86 29.39 1.04 -36.99
C ASN A 86 30.68 1.53 -36.30
N GLU A 87 31.78 1.70 -36.99
CA GLU A 87 33.08 2.14 -36.46
C GLU A 87 33.12 3.64 -36.06
N GLN A 88 32.08 4.41 -36.38
CA GLN A 88 32.06 5.87 -36.17
C GLN A 88 31.43 6.31 -34.83
N GLY A 89 31.66 5.56 -33.75
CA GLY A 89 31.20 5.91 -32.40
C GLY A 89 30.02 5.07 -31.92
N PHE A 90 29.36 5.55 -30.89
CA PHE A 90 28.20 4.87 -30.25
C PHE A 90 26.89 5.60 -30.59
N ARG A 91 25.79 4.85 -30.83
CA ARG A 91 24.50 5.40 -31.22
C ARG A 91 23.33 4.75 -30.48
N ILE A 92 22.24 5.49 -30.33
CA ILE A 92 20.95 4.94 -29.88
C ILE A 92 20.11 4.68 -31.11
N VAL A 93 19.58 3.48 -31.26
CA VAL A 93 18.72 3.10 -32.38
C VAL A 93 17.27 2.95 -31.95
N ALA A 94 16.36 2.95 -32.90
CA ALA A 94 14.93 2.81 -32.65
C ALA A 94 14.61 1.52 -31.90
N SER A 95 13.62 1.58 -31.01
CA SER A 95 13.11 0.42 -30.27
C SER A 95 12.56 -0.64 -31.22
N GLN A 96 12.67 -1.91 -30.84
CA GLN A 96 12.15 -3.06 -31.61
C GLN A 96 11.02 -3.74 -30.81
N ASP A 97 9.96 -4.12 -31.52
CA ASP A 97 8.74 -4.72 -30.93
C ASP A 97 8.58 -6.20 -31.29
N GLN A 98 9.68 -6.87 -31.63
CA GLN A 98 9.67 -8.27 -32.15
C GLN A 98 9.93 -9.34 -31.07
N THR A 99 10.17 -8.94 -29.81
CA THR A 99 10.47 -9.85 -28.71
C THR A 99 9.28 -9.94 -27.75
N ALA A 100 9.24 -11.00 -26.93
CA ALA A 100 8.25 -11.15 -25.88
C ALA A 100 8.32 -9.95 -24.88
N HIS A 101 7.17 -9.47 -24.39
CA HIS A 101 7.10 -8.35 -23.45
C HIS A 101 7.51 -8.78 -22.03
N THR A 102 8.81 -9.06 -21.83
CA THR A 102 9.35 -9.48 -20.51
C THR A 102 9.93 -8.33 -19.69
N THR A 103 10.13 -7.15 -20.30
CA THR A 103 10.61 -5.94 -19.61
C THR A 103 9.64 -5.50 -18.51
N LEU A 104 10.23 -4.98 -17.43
CA LEU A 104 9.49 -4.44 -16.29
C LEU A 104 9.15 -2.96 -16.49
N VAL A 105 7.98 -2.56 -16.01
CA VAL A 105 7.52 -1.16 -16.02
C VAL A 105 7.94 -0.48 -14.73
N SER A 106 8.61 0.68 -14.85
CA SER A 106 8.90 1.53 -13.70
C SER A 106 7.61 2.08 -13.08
N PRO A 107 7.48 2.11 -11.76
CA PRO A 107 6.45 2.92 -11.11
C PRO A 107 6.65 4.41 -11.39
N ASP A 108 5.62 5.21 -11.08
CA ASP A 108 5.74 6.68 -11.13
C ASP A 108 6.75 7.19 -10.09
N ILE A 109 7.55 8.15 -10.48
CA ILE A 109 8.69 8.67 -9.71
C ILE A 109 8.42 10.14 -9.34
N ALA A 110 8.64 10.51 -8.09
CA ALA A 110 8.50 11.88 -7.62
C ALA A 110 9.46 12.85 -8.35
N THR A 111 9.09 14.13 -8.40
CA THR A 111 9.89 15.20 -9.01
C THR A 111 11.29 15.23 -8.41
N CYS A 112 12.32 15.10 -9.24
CA CYS A 112 13.71 15.12 -8.82
C CYS A 112 14.20 16.57 -8.52
N ASN A 113 15.31 16.66 -7.79
CA ASN A 113 15.85 17.95 -7.36
C ASN A 113 16.23 18.87 -8.53
N ASP A 114 16.67 18.31 -9.67
CA ASP A 114 17.00 19.11 -10.85
C ASP A 114 15.76 19.73 -11.46
N CYS A 115 14.69 18.95 -11.64
CA CYS A 115 13.41 19.47 -12.13
C CYS A 115 12.79 20.45 -11.14
N LEU A 116 12.98 20.22 -9.83
CA LEU A 116 12.50 21.16 -8.80
C LEU A 116 13.25 22.49 -8.86
N ARG A 117 14.57 22.46 -9.07
CA ARG A 117 15.37 23.68 -9.25
C ARG A 117 14.90 24.48 -10.47
N GLU A 118 14.73 23.82 -11.63
CA GLU A 118 14.22 24.48 -12.85
C GLU A 118 12.78 24.97 -12.70
N LEU A 119 11.92 24.25 -11.96
CA LEU A 119 10.55 24.66 -11.68
C LEU A 119 10.48 26.03 -11.00
N PHE A 120 11.45 26.37 -10.16
CA PHE A 120 11.51 27.62 -9.40
C PHE A 120 12.61 28.60 -9.88
N ASP A 121 13.30 28.32 -10.99
CA ASP A 121 14.25 29.24 -11.60
C ASP A 121 13.56 30.13 -12.63
N PRO A 122 13.44 31.47 -12.38
CA PRO A 122 12.81 32.39 -13.32
C PRO A 122 13.52 32.47 -14.68
N ALA A 123 14.77 32.04 -14.78
CA ALA A 123 15.52 32.02 -16.03
C ALA A 123 15.25 30.76 -16.88
N ASP A 124 14.66 29.72 -16.30
CA ASP A 124 14.32 28.49 -17.02
C ASP A 124 13.02 28.64 -17.83
N ARG A 125 13.01 28.09 -19.04
CA ARG A 125 11.82 28.12 -19.91
C ARG A 125 10.61 27.32 -19.37
N ARG A 126 10.83 26.40 -18.41
CA ARG A 126 9.82 25.62 -17.68
C ARG A 126 9.54 26.17 -16.30
N TYR A 127 9.96 27.41 -16.02
CA TYR A 127 9.62 28.10 -14.79
C TYR A 127 8.11 28.05 -14.54
N HIS A 128 7.71 27.51 -13.40
CA HIS A 128 6.31 27.28 -12.99
C HIS A 128 5.50 26.33 -13.92
N TYR A 129 6.16 25.50 -14.74
CA TYR A 129 5.44 24.54 -15.58
C TYR A 129 4.99 23.31 -14.75
N PRO A 130 3.64 23.07 -14.56
CA PRO A 130 3.13 22.07 -13.62
C PRO A 130 3.38 20.62 -14.01
N PHE A 131 3.97 20.36 -15.18
CA PHE A 131 4.26 19.03 -15.70
C PHE A 131 5.73 18.82 -16.05
N ILE A 132 6.64 19.69 -15.53
CA ILE A 132 8.08 19.53 -15.75
C ILE A 132 8.56 18.15 -15.29
N ASN A 133 9.39 17.51 -16.09
CA ASN A 133 9.99 16.21 -15.79
C ASN A 133 11.29 16.01 -16.59
N CYS A 134 11.95 14.87 -16.32
CA CYS A 134 13.11 14.39 -17.09
C CYS A 134 13.15 12.86 -17.11
N THR A 135 14.23 12.25 -17.53
CA THR A 135 14.39 10.78 -17.52
C THR A 135 14.36 10.18 -16.12
N ASN A 136 14.70 10.96 -15.08
CA ASN A 136 14.85 10.50 -13.70
C ASN A 136 13.60 10.72 -12.84
N CYS A 137 12.53 11.34 -13.35
CA CYS A 137 11.32 11.62 -12.56
C CYS A 137 10.07 11.73 -13.43
N GLY A 138 8.90 11.83 -12.78
CA GLY A 138 7.60 12.01 -13.41
C GLY A 138 6.83 10.70 -13.63
N PRO A 139 5.71 10.78 -14.38
CA PRO A 139 4.81 9.66 -14.57
C PRO A 139 5.42 8.56 -15.45
N ARG A 140 5.05 7.30 -15.18
CA ARG A 140 5.44 6.10 -15.91
C ARG A 140 4.22 5.18 -16.08
N PHE A 141 3.89 4.39 -15.05
CA PHE A 141 2.80 3.43 -15.09
C PHE A 141 1.43 4.10 -15.29
N THR A 142 1.23 5.28 -14.76
CA THR A 142 -0.04 6.01 -14.91
C THR A 142 -0.31 6.49 -16.33
N ILE A 143 0.72 6.60 -17.18
CA ILE A 143 0.60 7.11 -18.56
C ILE A 143 0.89 6.07 -19.64
N ILE A 144 1.46 4.88 -19.32
CA ILE A 144 1.82 3.86 -20.33
C ILE A 144 0.57 3.15 -20.84
N ARG A 145 0.50 2.83 -22.14
CA ARG A 145 -0.50 1.95 -22.76
C ARG A 145 0.02 0.55 -22.96
N SER A 146 1.21 0.43 -23.52
CA SER A 146 1.86 -0.85 -23.85
C SER A 146 3.37 -0.71 -23.77
N LEU A 147 4.05 -1.85 -23.79
CA LEU A 147 5.50 -1.93 -23.99
C LEU A 147 5.83 -2.05 -25.49
N PRO A 148 7.01 -1.64 -25.94
CA PRO A 148 8.07 -0.93 -25.21
C PRO A 148 7.65 0.50 -24.77
N TYR A 149 8.26 1.03 -23.71
CA TYR A 149 7.93 2.35 -23.16
C TYR A 149 8.47 3.46 -24.08
N ASP A 150 7.66 3.86 -25.04
CA ASP A 150 7.93 4.98 -25.95
C ASP A 150 6.72 5.94 -25.98
N ARG A 151 6.94 7.23 -26.35
CA ARG A 151 5.92 8.29 -26.26
C ARG A 151 4.60 7.92 -26.95
N ALA A 152 4.66 7.30 -28.14
CA ALA A 152 3.48 6.83 -28.88
C ALA A 152 2.67 5.78 -28.10
N ALA A 153 3.33 5.01 -27.22
CA ALA A 153 2.71 4.02 -26.35
C ALA A 153 2.29 4.60 -24.99
N THR A 154 2.12 5.91 -24.86
CA THR A 154 1.69 6.61 -23.64
C THR A 154 0.53 7.56 -23.88
N SER A 155 -0.07 8.11 -22.81
CA SER A 155 -1.06 9.20 -22.90
C SER A 155 -0.44 10.54 -23.37
N MET A 156 0.88 10.62 -23.57
CA MET A 156 1.57 11.78 -24.12
C MET A 156 1.57 11.83 -25.65
N ASP A 157 1.06 10.81 -26.31
CA ASP A 157 0.94 10.72 -27.77
C ASP A 157 0.14 11.87 -28.38
N CYS A 158 -0.92 12.33 -27.70
CA CYS A 158 -1.74 13.45 -28.13
C CYS A 158 -1.08 14.85 -27.96
N PHE A 159 0.15 14.92 -27.40
CA PHE A 159 0.91 16.15 -27.20
C PHE A 159 2.16 16.18 -28.09
N PRO A 160 2.06 16.67 -29.34
CA PRO A 160 3.21 16.74 -30.24
C PRO A 160 4.25 17.75 -29.73
N MET A 161 5.52 17.34 -29.70
CA MET A 161 6.61 18.17 -29.17
C MET A 161 6.83 19.42 -30.01
N CYS A 162 7.03 20.56 -29.38
CA CYS A 162 7.54 21.75 -30.04
C CYS A 162 9.02 21.54 -30.47
N PRO A 163 9.57 22.39 -31.38
CA PRO A 163 10.94 22.21 -31.87
C PRO A 163 12.01 22.18 -30.78
N ARG A 164 11.81 22.93 -29.69
CA ARG A 164 12.75 22.97 -28.55
C ARG A 164 12.74 21.69 -27.75
N CYS A 165 11.57 21.18 -27.37
CA CYS A 165 11.43 19.91 -26.66
C CYS A 165 11.90 18.74 -27.54
N ALA A 166 11.62 18.75 -28.86
CA ALA A 166 12.12 17.75 -29.79
C ALA A 166 13.66 17.75 -29.88
N ALA A 167 14.30 18.91 -29.84
CA ALA A 167 15.75 19.02 -29.82
C ALA A 167 16.36 18.42 -28.54
N GLU A 168 15.82 18.76 -27.36
CA GLU A 168 16.25 18.18 -26.06
C GLU A 168 16.01 16.67 -26.01
N TYR A 169 14.87 16.23 -26.53
CA TYR A 169 14.52 14.80 -26.61
C TYR A 169 15.48 14.01 -27.51
N ALA A 170 16.04 14.66 -28.55
CA ALA A 170 16.96 14.04 -29.50
C ALA A 170 18.45 14.19 -29.12
N ASP A 171 18.80 15.06 -28.16
CA ASP A 171 20.18 15.30 -27.75
C ASP A 171 20.61 14.33 -26.63
N PRO A 172 21.55 13.37 -26.91
CA PRO A 172 22.04 12.40 -25.94
C PRO A 172 22.70 13.01 -24.70
N LEU A 173 23.13 14.26 -24.76
CA LEU A 173 23.74 14.98 -23.65
C LEU A 173 22.73 15.73 -22.79
N ASP A 174 21.50 15.91 -23.29
CA ASP A 174 20.42 16.51 -22.49
C ASP A 174 19.82 15.51 -21.50
N ARG A 175 19.49 15.99 -20.29
CA ARG A 175 18.85 15.17 -19.24
C ARG A 175 17.38 14.78 -19.58
N ARG A 176 16.82 15.31 -20.66
CA ARG A 176 15.50 14.95 -21.21
C ARG A 176 15.58 14.05 -22.43
N PHE A 177 16.79 13.62 -22.78
CA PHE A 177 16.98 12.69 -23.86
C PHE A 177 16.09 11.45 -23.70
N HIS A 178 15.20 11.20 -24.67
CA HIS A 178 14.19 10.14 -24.62
C HIS A 178 13.31 10.13 -23.35
N ALA A 179 13.11 11.27 -22.69
CA ALA A 179 12.14 11.39 -21.62
C ALA A 179 10.71 11.44 -22.22
N GLN A 180 9.99 10.32 -22.19
CA GLN A 180 8.70 10.20 -22.89
C GLN A 180 7.66 11.24 -22.46
N PRO A 181 7.55 11.66 -21.17
CA PRO A 181 6.62 12.69 -20.76
C PRO A 181 7.17 14.13 -20.95
N ASP A 182 8.36 14.34 -21.56
CA ASP A 182 8.92 15.68 -21.75
C ASP A 182 7.98 16.62 -22.49
N ALA A 183 7.85 17.85 -21.98
CA ALA A 183 6.96 18.87 -22.47
C ALA A 183 7.28 20.26 -21.90
N CYS A 184 6.60 21.30 -22.41
CA CYS A 184 6.58 22.66 -21.89
C CYS A 184 5.22 23.32 -22.14
N PHE A 185 5.03 24.58 -21.77
CA PHE A 185 3.77 25.30 -22.01
C PHE A 185 3.31 25.30 -23.47
N ASP A 186 4.21 25.25 -24.44
CA ASP A 186 3.86 25.29 -25.87
C ASP A 186 3.34 23.94 -26.40
N CYS A 187 3.66 22.82 -25.78
CA CYS A 187 3.47 21.52 -26.39
C CYS A 187 3.03 20.40 -25.42
N GLY A 188 2.79 20.70 -24.18
CA GLY A 188 2.45 19.69 -23.18
C GLY A 188 1.09 19.90 -22.53
N PRO A 189 0.81 19.10 -21.50
CA PRO A 189 -0.42 19.23 -20.75
C PRO A 189 -0.58 20.58 -20.09
N HIS A 190 -1.84 20.99 -19.90
CA HIS A 190 -2.21 22.22 -19.23
C HIS A 190 -3.15 21.90 -18.06
N ILE A 191 -3.02 22.67 -16.99
CA ILE A 191 -4.00 22.62 -15.90
C ILE A 191 -5.30 23.31 -16.33
N THR A 192 -6.39 22.80 -15.77
CA THR A 192 -7.75 23.35 -16.02
C THR A 192 -8.41 23.68 -14.69
N TRP A 193 -9.26 24.72 -14.69
CA TRP A 193 -10.00 25.15 -13.52
C TRP A 193 -11.49 25.25 -13.83
N ARG A 194 -12.32 24.59 -13.01
CA ARG A 194 -13.78 24.70 -13.01
C ARG A 194 -14.26 24.92 -11.58
N GLU A 195 -15.16 25.88 -11.38
CA GLU A 195 -15.69 26.25 -10.06
C GLU A 195 -17.22 26.13 -10.07
N ALA A 196 -17.80 25.62 -8.98
CA ALA A 196 -19.24 25.59 -8.81
C ALA A 196 -19.80 27.04 -8.68
N VAL A 197 -20.78 27.38 -9.47
CA VAL A 197 -21.45 28.68 -9.36
C VAL A 197 -22.50 28.63 -8.26
N ASN A 198 -22.32 29.42 -7.22
CA ASN A 198 -23.28 29.51 -6.12
C ASN A 198 -24.68 29.93 -6.64
N GLY A 199 -25.66 29.05 -6.54
CA GLY A 199 -27.06 29.31 -6.85
C GLY A 199 -27.76 28.38 -7.82
N ASP A 200 -27.03 27.52 -8.54
CA ASP A 200 -27.62 26.51 -9.44
C ASP A 200 -27.70 25.13 -8.77
N ALA A 201 -28.82 24.89 -8.10
CA ALA A 201 -29.15 23.57 -7.53
C ALA A 201 -29.36 22.47 -8.60
N CYS A 202 -29.19 22.75 -9.89
CA CYS A 202 -29.44 21.90 -11.04
C CYS A 202 -28.21 21.63 -11.91
N GLY A 203 -26.98 21.94 -11.50
CA GLY A 203 -25.76 21.44 -12.18
C GLY A 203 -25.55 21.86 -13.66
N ASN A 204 -26.31 22.82 -14.19
CA ASN A 204 -26.38 23.11 -15.60
C ASN A 204 -25.55 24.33 -16.06
N SER A 205 -24.74 24.95 -15.18
CA SER A 205 -23.81 25.98 -15.64
C SER A 205 -22.51 25.35 -16.09
N SER A 206 -22.45 25.01 -17.37
CA SER A 206 -21.21 24.65 -18.07
C SER A 206 -20.35 25.91 -18.28
N ALA A 207 -19.81 26.48 -17.21
CA ALA A 207 -18.73 27.43 -17.39
C ALA A 207 -17.57 26.69 -18.08
N THR A 208 -17.17 27.17 -19.27
CA THR A 208 -16.02 26.63 -19.98
C THR A 208 -14.82 26.67 -19.02
N PRO A 209 -14.08 25.55 -18.84
CA PRO A 209 -12.93 25.53 -17.95
C PRO A 209 -11.92 26.64 -18.33
N ALA A 210 -11.39 27.34 -17.34
CA ALA A 210 -10.18 28.14 -17.58
C ALA A 210 -9.01 27.16 -17.81
N VAL A 211 -8.15 27.49 -18.79
CA VAL A 211 -7.02 26.61 -19.19
C VAL A 211 -5.71 27.39 -19.03
N GLY A 212 -4.75 26.80 -18.33
CA GLY A 212 -3.43 27.38 -18.07
C GLY A 212 -2.45 27.18 -19.21
N THR A 213 -2.77 27.71 -20.42
CA THR A 213 -1.94 27.54 -21.63
C THR A 213 -0.65 28.35 -21.61
N THR A 214 -0.54 29.34 -20.73
CA THR A 214 0.68 30.12 -20.48
C THR A 214 1.05 30.05 -19.00
N ARG A 215 2.27 30.48 -18.68
CA ARG A 215 2.70 30.57 -17.29
C ARG A 215 1.77 31.47 -16.48
N GLU A 216 1.49 32.65 -16.96
CA GLU A 216 0.63 33.66 -16.29
C GLU A 216 -0.79 33.11 -16.05
N ALA A 217 -1.35 32.40 -17.03
CA ALA A 217 -2.67 31.77 -16.89
C ALA A 217 -2.63 30.59 -15.89
N SER A 218 -1.56 29.82 -15.90
CA SER A 218 -1.34 28.72 -14.96
C SER A 218 -1.15 29.23 -13.53
N ASP A 219 -0.32 30.27 -13.34
CA ASP A 219 -0.12 30.93 -12.04
C ASP A 219 -1.42 31.50 -11.49
N ALA A 220 -2.25 32.15 -12.36
CA ALA A 220 -3.56 32.68 -11.97
C ALA A 220 -4.55 31.55 -11.52
N ILE A 221 -4.52 30.39 -12.18
CA ILE A 221 -5.32 29.23 -11.77
C ILE A 221 -4.85 28.71 -10.40
N ILE A 222 -3.52 28.58 -10.20
CA ILE A 222 -2.96 28.13 -8.92
C ILE A 222 -3.32 29.10 -7.80
N GLU A 223 -3.19 30.41 -8.04
CA GLU A 223 -3.56 31.45 -7.06
C GLU A 223 -5.06 31.37 -6.72
N ARG A 224 -5.94 31.22 -7.72
CA ARG A 224 -7.39 31.05 -7.49
C ARG A 224 -7.71 29.81 -6.65
N CYS A 225 -7.01 28.72 -6.90
CA CYS A 225 -7.14 27.49 -6.11
C CYS A 225 -6.74 27.73 -4.64
N VAL A 226 -5.61 28.42 -4.42
CA VAL A 226 -5.09 28.69 -3.08
C VAL A 226 -5.97 29.71 -2.33
N GLU A 227 -6.49 30.75 -2.99
CA GLU A 227 -7.47 31.67 -2.41
C GLU A 227 -8.73 30.94 -1.92
N LEU A 228 -9.24 29.98 -2.73
CA LEU A 228 -10.39 29.17 -2.33
C LEU A 228 -10.08 28.30 -1.13
N LEU A 229 -8.92 27.64 -1.10
CA LEU A 229 -8.47 26.83 0.05
C LEU A 229 -8.30 27.70 1.32
N ALA A 230 -7.70 28.89 1.19
CA ALA A 230 -7.50 29.83 2.29
C ALA A 230 -8.83 30.36 2.85
N SER A 231 -9.87 30.47 2.02
CA SER A 231 -11.22 30.83 2.46
C SER A 231 -11.99 29.67 3.12
N GLY A 232 -11.39 28.48 3.25
CA GLY A 232 -11.99 27.29 3.83
C GLY A 232 -12.70 26.39 2.82
N GLY A 233 -12.50 26.61 1.51
CA GLY A 233 -13.06 25.79 0.44
C GLY A 233 -12.38 24.42 0.32
N ILE A 234 -13.04 23.51 -0.40
CA ILE A 234 -12.58 22.15 -0.70
C ILE A 234 -12.38 22.05 -2.22
N VAL A 235 -11.17 21.64 -2.64
CA VAL A 235 -10.84 21.52 -4.06
C VAL A 235 -10.54 20.06 -4.43
N ALA A 236 -11.11 19.59 -5.54
CA ALA A 236 -10.73 18.34 -6.17
C ALA A 236 -9.53 18.60 -7.09
N ILE A 237 -8.38 17.99 -6.81
CA ILE A 237 -7.10 18.20 -7.50
C ILE A 237 -6.67 16.91 -8.22
N LYS A 238 -6.46 16.98 -9.53
CA LYS A 238 -5.98 15.84 -10.32
C LYS A 238 -4.51 15.54 -10.03
N GLY A 239 -4.24 14.36 -9.48
CA GLY A 239 -2.90 13.85 -9.22
C GLY A 239 -2.33 13.00 -10.37
N LEU A 240 -1.45 12.04 -10.06
CA LEU A 240 -0.90 11.09 -11.04
C LEU A 240 -1.88 9.94 -11.33
N GLY A 241 -2.43 9.31 -10.30
CA GLY A 241 -3.27 8.12 -10.42
C GLY A 241 -4.75 8.34 -10.14
N GLY A 242 -5.17 9.56 -9.85
CA GLY A 242 -6.54 9.94 -9.53
C GLY A 242 -6.62 11.31 -8.90
N PHE A 243 -7.83 11.72 -8.54
CA PHE A 243 -8.09 12.99 -7.88
C PHE A 243 -7.88 12.93 -6.37
N HIS A 244 -7.46 14.03 -5.78
CA HIS A 244 -7.46 14.27 -4.33
C HIS A 244 -8.52 15.32 -3.98
N LEU A 245 -9.10 15.19 -2.79
CA LEU A 245 -9.81 16.27 -2.14
C LEU A 245 -8.86 16.97 -1.17
N ALA A 246 -8.70 18.29 -1.36
CA ALA A 246 -7.79 19.11 -0.58
C ALA A 246 -8.55 20.20 0.19
N CYS A 247 -8.10 20.52 1.41
CA CYS A 247 -8.48 21.70 2.18
C CYS A 247 -7.32 22.08 3.09
N ASP A 248 -7.38 23.29 3.69
CA ASP A 248 -6.41 23.72 4.68
C ASP A 248 -6.46 22.80 5.93
N ALA A 249 -5.36 22.13 6.24
CA ALA A 249 -5.26 21.19 7.35
C ALA A 249 -5.28 21.88 8.73
N ALA A 250 -5.07 23.18 8.82
CA ALA A 250 -5.16 23.97 10.05
C ALA A 250 -6.58 24.51 10.30
N ASN A 251 -7.46 24.53 9.28
CA ASN A 251 -8.82 25.06 9.37
C ASN A 251 -9.81 23.97 9.79
N GLU A 252 -10.22 23.97 11.09
CA GLU A 252 -11.15 22.99 11.63
C GLU A 252 -12.50 22.97 10.90
N GLN A 253 -13.01 24.11 10.47
CA GLN A 253 -14.29 24.19 9.76
C GLN A 253 -14.19 23.53 8.38
N ALA A 254 -13.10 23.77 7.63
CA ALA A 254 -12.86 23.15 6.35
C ALA A 254 -12.69 21.63 6.46
N VAL A 255 -11.92 21.15 7.44
CA VAL A 255 -11.71 19.72 7.69
C VAL A 255 -13.00 19.02 8.10
N ALA A 256 -13.78 19.62 9.01
CA ALA A 256 -15.07 19.08 9.43
C ALA A 256 -16.07 19.04 8.28
N GLU A 257 -16.11 20.07 7.43
CA GLU A 257 -16.96 20.12 6.26
C GLU A 257 -16.56 19.08 5.20
N LEU A 258 -15.26 18.90 4.94
CA LEU A 258 -14.75 17.82 4.07
C LEU A 258 -15.23 16.45 4.58
N ARG A 259 -15.11 16.19 5.87
CA ARG A 259 -15.59 14.93 6.47
C ARG A 259 -17.08 14.71 6.26
N ARG A 260 -17.87 15.75 6.50
CA ARG A 260 -19.33 15.73 6.32
C ARG A 260 -19.72 15.43 4.87
N ARG A 261 -19.13 16.15 3.90
CA ARG A 261 -19.44 15.99 2.48
C ARG A 261 -18.99 14.63 1.93
N LYS A 262 -17.80 14.18 2.32
CA LYS A 262 -17.24 12.87 1.92
C LYS A 262 -17.89 11.69 2.65
N ARG A 263 -18.76 11.93 3.65
CA ARG A 263 -19.34 10.90 4.54
C ARG A 263 -18.28 10.06 5.24
N ARG A 264 -17.16 10.70 5.61
CA ARG A 264 -16.02 10.06 6.27
C ARG A 264 -15.90 10.58 7.71
N SER A 265 -16.48 9.84 8.68
CA SER A 265 -16.61 10.34 10.06
C SER A 265 -15.27 10.45 10.79
N ASN A 266 -14.66 9.33 11.21
CA ASN A 266 -13.51 9.39 12.12
C ASN A 266 -12.18 8.94 11.50
N LYS A 267 -12.20 8.20 10.39
CA LYS A 267 -10.96 7.71 9.76
C LYS A 267 -9.96 8.85 9.53
N PRO A 268 -8.70 8.75 10.02
CA PRO A 268 -7.73 9.84 9.93
C PRO A 268 -7.48 10.27 8.49
N LEU A 269 -7.11 11.54 8.33
CA LEU A 269 -6.77 12.18 7.05
C LEU A 269 -5.25 12.34 6.98
N ALA A 270 -4.68 12.06 5.81
CA ALA A 270 -3.28 12.37 5.53
C ALA A 270 -3.11 13.85 5.20
N VAL A 271 -1.95 14.39 5.55
CA VAL A 271 -1.57 15.77 5.22
C VAL A 271 -0.35 15.79 4.30
N MET A 272 -0.35 16.72 3.38
CA MET A 272 0.81 17.07 2.57
C MET A 272 1.43 18.35 3.10
N VAL A 273 2.73 18.31 3.40
CA VAL A 273 3.51 19.47 3.87
C VAL A 273 4.64 19.77 2.90
N ARG A 274 5.11 21.03 2.88
CA ARG A 274 6.07 21.49 1.88
C ARG A 274 7.45 20.83 1.99
N SER A 275 7.91 20.52 3.22
CA SER A 275 9.30 20.12 3.47
C SER A 275 9.44 19.16 4.66
N LEU A 276 10.63 18.55 4.77
CA LEU A 276 11.01 17.80 5.97
C LEU A 276 10.99 18.68 7.23
N ALA A 277 11.42 19.94 7.12
CA ALA A 277 11.39 20.87 8.26
C ALA A 277 9.96 21.11 8.76
N ASP A 278 8.97 21.25 7.84
CA ASP A 278 7.56 21.36 8.24
C ASP A 278 7.05 20.04 8.86
N THR A 279 7.53 18.88 8.38
CA THR A 279 7.20 17.59 8.99
C THR A 279 7.73 17.47 10.42
N GLU A 280 8.98 17.91 10.67
CA GLU A 280 9.62 17.90 11.99
C GLU A 280 8.91 18.78 13.01
N ARG A 281 8.20 19.82 12.54
CA ARG A 281 7.35 20.66 13.40
C ARG A 281 6.06 19.94 13.84
N LEU A 282 5.61 18.93 13.09
CA LEU A 282 4.40 18.15 13.37
C LEU A 282 4.69 16.83 14.09
N CYS A 283 5.79 16.16 13.70
CA CYS A 283 6.07 14.78 14.06
C CYS A 283 7.53 14.57 14.46
N TYR A 284 7.77 13.49 15.20
CA TYR A 284 9.11 12.93 15.35
C TYR A 284 9.43 12.13 14.09
N ILE A 285 10.68 12.22 13.61
CA ILE A 285 11.13 11.55 12.39
C ILE A 285 12.50 10.91 12.68
N ASP A 286 12.63 9.61 12.42
CA ASP A 286 13.92 8.92 12.37
C ASP A 286 14.56 8.98 10.97
N ASP A 287 15.77 8.44 10.81
CA ASP A 287 16.48 8.47 9.53
C ASP A 287 15.78 7.66 8.45
N ALA A 288 15.21 6.48 8.78
CA ALA A 288 14.49 5.65 7.83
C ALA A 288 13.18 6.31 7.37
N GLU A 289 12.46 6.97 8.27
CA GLU A 289 11.25 7.74 7.95
C GLU A 289 11.59 8.97 7.10
N ARG A 290 12.73 9.62 7.37
CA ARG A 290 13.26 10.73 6.56
C ARG A 290 13.56 10.30 5.12
N ASP A 291 14.22 9.15 4.95
CA ASP A 291 14.55 8.59 3.64
C ASP A 291 13.31 8.23 2.84
N LEU A 292 12.28 7.69 3.49
CA LEU A 292 10.98 7.41 2.86
C LEU A 292 10.29 8.69 2.36
N LEU A 293 10.25 9.73 3.20
CA LEU A 293 9.61 11.01 2.86
C LEU A 293 10.33 11.73 1.72
N ALA A 294 11.68 11.75 1.73
CA ALA A 294 12.49 12.48 0.76
C ALA A 294 12.83 11.67 -0.49
N GLY A 295 12.63 10.37 -0.47
CA GLY A 295 12.97 9.44 -1.54
C GLY A 295 12.18 9.65 -2.83
N SER A 296 12.43 8.80 -3.80
CA SER A 296 11.79 8.88 -5.13
C SER A 296 10.32 8.43 -5.15
N ILE A 297 9.86 7.75 -4.12
CA ILE A 297 8.48 7.27 -3.98
C ILE A 297 7.58 8.33 -3.32
N ARG A 298 8.05 8.93 -2.22
CA ARG A 298 7.30 9.89 -1.38
C ARG A 298 5.91 9.37 -0.97
N PRO A 299 5.83 8.23 -0.28
CA PRO A 299 4.56 7.68 0.19
C PRO A 299 3.98 8.53 1.33
N ILE A 300 2.76 8.22 1.74
CA ILE A 300 2.26 8.63 3.05
C ILE A 300 3.00 7.81 4.11
N VAL A 301 3.73 8.49 4.99
CA VAL A 301 4.44 7.85 6.12
C VAL A 301 3.64 8.11 7.40
N LEU A 302 3.31 7.05 8.15
CA LEU A 302 2.67 7.17 9.46
C LEU A 302 3.73 7.48 10.51
N LEU A 303 3.70 8.72 11.00
CA LEU A 303 4.71 9.29 11.89
C LEU A 303 4.12 9.56 13.27
N ARG A 304 4.93 9.41 14.32
CA ARG A 304 4.54 9.77 15.68
C ARG A 304 4.39 11.28 15.81
N ARG A 305 3.19 11.73 16.25
CA ARG A 305 2.91 13.16 16.44
C ARG A 305 3.70 13.74 17.62
N ARG A 306 4.10 15.00 17.50
CA ARG A 306 4.55 15.78 18.66
C ARG A 306 3.36 16.19 19.50
N ALA A 307 3.49 16.08 20.82
CA ALA A 307 2.51 16.65 21.73
C ALA A 307 2.48 18.18 21.55
N VAL A 308 1.30 18.77 21.38
CA VAL A 308 1.14 20.21 21.45
C VAL A 308 1.20 20.58 22.93
N CYS A 309 2.41 20.83 23.46
CA CYS A 309 2.58 21.24 24.85
C CYS A 309 2.04 22.65 25.03
N GLY A 310 0.87 22.77 25.67
CA GLY A 310 0.35 24.06 26.08
C GLY A 310 0.90 24.47 27.43
N ASN A 311 2.17 24.83 27.62
CA ASN A 311 2.66 25.64 28.75
C ASN A 311 4.18 25.84 28.83
N ASP A 312 4.97 25.17 28.01
CA ASP A 312 6.41 25.46 27.99
C ASP A 312 6.72 26.51 26.93
N GLY A 313 7.21 27.66 27.38
CA GLY A 313 7.37 28.92 26.63
C GLY A 313 8.37 28.90 25.44
N ASP A 314 8.57 27.75 24.78
CA ASP A 314 9.47 27.59 23.62
C ASP A 314 8.74 27.16 22.33
N SER A 315 7.41 27.34 22.24
CA SER A 315 6.59 26.81 21.14
C SER A 315 6.09 27.85 20.12
N SER A 316 6.84 28.93 19.86
CA SER A 316 6.47 29.90 18.81
C SER A 316 6.56 29.31 17.39
N ASP A 317 7.11 28.12 17.23
CA ASP A 317 7.36 27.46 15.93
C ASP A 317 6.55 26.18 15.67
N ALA A 318 5.64 25.78 16.57
CA ALA A 318 4.81 24.60 16.39
C ALA A 318 3.75 24.81 15.30
N LEU A 319 3.68 23.93 14.31
CA LEU A 319 2.59 23.90 13.34
C LEU A 319 1.37 23.21 13.96
N VAL A 320 0.24 23.92 14.03
CA VAL A 320 -0.99 23.40 14.62
C VAL A 320 -1.93 22.92 13.52
N LEU A 321 -2.35 21.65 13.59
CA LEU A 321 -3.38 21.10 12.72
C LEU A 321 -4.75 21.12 13.41
N ALA A 322 -5.79 21.16 12.60
CA ALA A 322 -7.16 21.01 13.05
C ALA A 322 -7.34 19.67 13.77
N PRO A 323 -7.98 19.65 14.95
CA PRO A 323 -8.22 18.42 15.71
C PRO A 323 -8.88 17.31 14.88
N SER A 324 -9.79 17.68 13.99
CA SER A 324 -10.48 16.74 13.09
C SER A 324 -9.57 16.07 12.05
N VAL A 325 -8.30 16.44 11.89
CA VAL A 325 -7.40 15.75 10.95
C VAL A 325 -7.12 14.31 11.42
N ALA A 326 -6.72 14.12 12.64
CA ALA A 326 -6.37 12.82 13.20
C ALA A 326 -6.81 12.64 14.66
N ARG A 327 -7.72 13.50 15.16
CA ARG A 327 -8.23 13.48 16.54
C ARG A 327 -7.12 13.18 17.57
N ASP A 328 -7.37 12.23 18.47
CA ASP A 328 -6.45 11.85 19.56
C ASP A 328 -5.48 10.73 19.18
N LEU A 329 -5.32 10.44 17.89
CA LEU A 329 -4.41 9.39 17.45
C LEU A 329 -2.94 9.81 17.63
N PRO A 330 -2.06 8.88 18.07
CA PRO A 330 -0.64 9.16 18.30
C PRO A 330 0.15 9.28 17.00
N GLU A 331 -0.38 8.81 15.87
CA GLU A 331 0.25 8.85 14.55
C GLU A 331 -0.51 9.77 13.60
N LEU A 332 0.24 10.38 12.69
CA LEU A 332 -0.25 11.21 11.60
C LEU A 332 0.32 10.70 10.27
N GLY A 333 -0.53 10.54 9.26
CA GLY A 333 -0.08 10.29 7.89
C GLY A 333 0.45 11.57 7.25
N VAL A 334 1.74 11.62 6.95
CA VAL A 334 2.39 12.78 6.32
C VAL A 334 3.02 12.37 5.00
N MET A 335 2.92 13.21 3.99
CA MET A 335 3.62 13.07 2.71
C MET A 335 4.19 14.41 2.24
N LEU A 336 5.25 14.33 1.44
CA LEU A 336 5.80 15.47 0.71
C LEU A 336 5.22 15.53 -0.72
N PRO A 337 5.23 16.71 -1.38
CA PRO A 337 4.79 16.84 -2.76
C PRO A 337 5.65 15.97 -3.67
N TYR A 338 5.01 15.25 -4.58
CA TYR A 338 5.65 14.33 -5.52
C TYR A 338 5.42 14.71 -6.98
N THR A 339 4.52 15.68 -7.25
CA THR A 339 4.32 16.27 -8.58
C THR A 339 4.73 17.74 -8.61
N PRO A 340 5.14 18.27 -9.76
CA PRO A 340 5.46 19.70 -9.87
C PRO A 340 4.28 20.59 -9.48
N LEU A 341 3.04 20.22 -9.86
CA LEU A 341 1.83 20.94 -9.48
C LEU A 341 1.68 21.05 -7.96
N GLN A 342 1.90 19.97 -7.22
CA GLN A 342 1.82 19.98 -5.74
C GLN A 342 2.89 20.88 -5.12
N HIS A 343 4.11 20.93 -5.70
CA HIS A 343 5.15 21.85 -5.26
C HIS A 343 4.74 23.32 -5.46
N LEU A 344 4.15 23.65 -6.62
CA LEU A 344 3.64 24.99 -6.90
C LEU A 344 2.49 25.38 -5.97
N LEU A 345 1.53 24.46 -5.76
CA LEU A 345 0.40 24.69 -4.86
C LEU A 345 0.84 24.95 -3.42
N LEU A 346 1.77 24.13 -2.88
CA LEU A 346 2.26 24.32 -1.52
C LEU A 346 3.14 25.57 -1.38
N ALA A 347 3.87 25.96 -2.43
CA ALA A 347 4.62 27.20 -2.43
C ALA A 347 3.68 28.42 -2.39
N ALA A 348 2.62 28.42 -3.20
CA ALA A 348 1.58 29.46 -3.19
C ALA A 348 0.78 29.44 -1.87
N ALA A 349 0.39 28.27 -1.36
CA ALA A 349 -0.33 28.13 -0.09
C ALA A 349 0.46 28.72 1.09
N ALA A 350 1.78 28.57 1.11
CA ALA A 350 2.62 29.14 2.16
C ALA A 350 2.59 30.68 2.19
N SER A 351 2.43 31.35 1.03
CA SER A 351 2.26 32.81 0.98
C SER A 351 0.93 33.29 1.58
N HIS A 352 -0.06 32.40 1.68
CA HIS A 352 -1.34 32.63 2.35
C HIS A 352 -1.36 32.07 3.80
N GLY A 353 -0.21 31.68 4.36
CA GLY A 353 -0.10 31.16 5.74
C GLY A 353 -0.51 29.71 5.91
N MET A 354 -0.80 28.97 4.83
CA MET A 354 -1.13 27.54 4.88
C MET A 354 0.15 26.71 4.71
N HIS A 355 0.49 25.94 5.73
CA HIS A 355 1.72 25.11 5.76
C HIS A 355 1.47 23.62 5.53
N ALA A 356 0.23 23.18 5.65
CA ALA A 356 -0.20 21.82 5.43
C ALA A 356 -1.58 21.78 4.77
N LEU A 357 -1.75 20.93 3.78
CA LEU A 357 -3.03 20.64 3.16
C LEU A 357 -3.47 19.22 3.49
N VAL A 358 -4.74 19.02 3.85
CA VAL A 358 -5.32 17.69 3.79
C VAL A 358 -5.28 17.24 2.34
N MET A 359 -4.83 15.99 2.10
CA MET A 359 -4.87 15.34 0.81
C MET A 359 -5.47 13.94 0.99
N THR A 360 -6.74 13.78 0.62
CA THR A 360 -7.43 12.49 0.68
C THR A 360 -7.94 12.09 -0.69
N SER A 361 -8.16 10.79 -0.93
CA SER A 361 -8.65 10.27 -2.22
C SER A 361 -9.93 10.98 -2.69
N GLY A 362 -9.99 11.34 -3.98
CA GLY A 362 -11.14 11.98 -4.64
C GLY A 362 -12.20 10.96 -5.00
N ASN A 363 -12.99 10.53 -4.02
CA ASN A 363 -14.09 9.59 -4.13
C ASN A 363 -15.08 9.77 -2.98
N LEU A 364 -16.28 9.23 -3.11
CA LEU A 364 -17.11 8.90 -1.95
C LEU A 364 -16.50 7.72 -1.19
N SER A 365 -16.83 7.58 0.10
CA SER A 365 -16.40 6.40 0.89
C SER A 365 -16.84 5.11 0.18
N GLU A 366 -15.93 4.12 0.13
CA GLU A 366 -16.15 2.78 -0.45
C GLU A 366 -16.29 2.76 -1.99
N GLU A 367 -16.06 3.88 -2.67
CA GLU A 367 -15.95 3.93 -4.13
C GLU A 367 -14.48 4.03 -4.58
N PRO A 368 -14.18 3.66 -5.84
CA PRO A 368 -12.86 3.88 -6.41
C PRO A 368 -12.52 5.37 -6.56
N ILE A 369 -11.23 5.73 -6.47
CA ILE A 369 -10.76 7.09 -6.73
C ILE A 369 -11.10 7.51 -8.17
N GLU A 370 -11.58 8.74 -8.38
CA GLU A 370 -11.89 9.25 -9.72
C GLU A 370 -10.62 9.55 -10.52
N THR A 371 -10.67 9.27 -11.83
CA THR A 371 -9.54 9.45 -12.76
C THR A 371 -9.88 10.27 -13.99
N ASP A 372 -11.16 10.41 -14.30
CA ASP A 372 -11.69 11.15 -15.44
C ASP A 372 -12.20 12.52 -14.99
N ASP A 373 -11.89 13.58 -15.76
CA ASP A 373 -12.19 14.97 -15.37
C ASP A 373 -13.71 15.26 -15.38
N ASP A 374 -14.46 14.69 -16.33
CA ASP A 374 -15.91 14.94 -16.41
C ASP A 374 -16.65 14.14 -15.32
N LEU A 375 -16.25 12.89 -15.07
CA LEU A 375 -16.79 12.11 -13.96
C LEU A 375 -16.43 12.71 -12.60
N ALA A 376 -15.20 13.23 -12.45
CA ALA A 376 -14.79 13.94 -11.24
C ALA A 376 -15.60 15.22 -11.04
N TRP A 377 -15.89 15.97 -12.12
CA TRP A 377 -16.78 17.11 -12.05
C TRP A 377 -18.18 16.70 -11.57
N GLU A 378 -18.76 15.71 -12.20
CA GLU A 378 -20.12 15.24 -11.87
C GLU A 378 -20.22 14.71 -10.43
N ARG A 379 -19.28 13.82 -10.05
CA ARG A 379 -19.36 13.09 -8.78
C ARG A 379 -18.77 13.82 -7.59
N LEU A 380 -17.83 14.74 -7.80
CA LEU A 380 -17.19 15.47 -6.71
C LEU A 380 -17.68 16.91 -6.59
N VAL A 381 -17.78 17.66 -7.69
CA VAL A 381 -18.16 19.09 -7.64
C VAL A 381 -19.67 19.26 -7.79
N ALA A 382 -20.29 18.77 -8.83
CA ALA A 382 -21.74 18.88 -9.03
C ALA A 382 -22.54 18.16 -7.92
N ALA A 383 -21.98 17.10 -7.35
CA ALA A 383 -22.55 16.41 -6.17
C ALA A 383 -22.30 17.15 -4.85
N GLY A 384 -21.59 18.28 -4.85
CA GLY A 384 -21.37 19.14 -3.67
C GLY A 384 -20.33 18.62 -2.67
N ILE A 385 -19.41 17.74 -3.09
CA ILE A 385 -18.31 17.24 -2.25
C ILE A 385 -17.16 18.25 -2.26
N ALA A 386 -16.80 18.77 -3.42
CA ALA A 386 -15.82 19.83 -3.61
C ALA A 386 -16.47 21.10 -4.15
N ASP A 387 -15.83 22.25 -3.96
CA ASP A 387 -16.31 23.56 -4.44
C ASP A 387 -15.75 23.88 -5.83
N ALA A 388 -14.61 23.28 -6.18
CA ALA A 388 -13.95 23.43 -7.48
C ALA A 388 -13.14 22.19 -7.87
N LEU A 389 -12.77 22.14 -9.16
CA LEU A 389 -11.94 21.10 -9.76
C LEU A 389 -10.71 21.74 -10.41
N LEU A 390 -9.52 21.38 -9.93
CA LEU A 390 -8.23 21.62 -10.58
C LEU A 390 -7.83 20.36 -11.34
N GLY A 391 -8.19 20.32 -12.62
CA GLY A 391 -7.94 19.21 -13.53
C GLY A 391 -6.71 19.44 -14.42
N ASN A 392 -6.55 18.58 -15.40
CA ASN A 392 -5.60 18.76 -16.50
C ASN A 392 -5.99 17.85 -17.68
N ASP A 393 -5.52 18.18 -18.87
CA ASP A 393 -5.84 17.51 -20.13
C ASP A 393 -5.03 16.23 -20.40
N ARG A 394 -4.16 15.76 -19.48
CA ARG A 394 -3.47 14.50 -19.59
C ARG A 394 -4.31 13.37 -18.99
N ALA A 395 -4.58 12.33 -19.79
CA ALA A 395 -5.34 11.17 -19.33
C ALA A 395 -4.54 10.31 -18.33
N ILE A 396 -5.25 9.81 -17.32
CA ILE A 396 -4.76 8.77 -16.37
C ILE A 396 -5.17 7.41 -16.93
N LEU A 397 -4.21 6.56 -17.26
CA LEU A 397 -4.45 5.24 -17.84
C LEU A 397 -4.48 4.12 -16.78
N SER A 398 -3.84 4.34 -15.65
CA SER A 398 -3.84 3.41 -14.50
C SER A 398 -4.27 4.14 -13.24
N ARG A 399 -5.33 3.65 -12.61
CA ARG A 399 -5.85 4.17 -11.34
C ARG A 399 -4.92 3.81 -10.20
N TYR A 400 -4.62 4.77 -9.32
CA TYR A 400 -3.75 4.59 -8.16
C TYR A 400 -4.25 5.36 -6.96
N ASP A 401 -4.18 4.72 -5.80
CA ASP A 401 -4.11 5.40 -4.50
C ASP A 401 -2.66 5.76 -4.13
N ASP A 402 -2.49 6.63 -3.14
CA ASP A 402 -1.17 6.81 -2.51
C ASP A 402 -0.82 5.62 -1.64
N SER A 403 0.45 5.20 -1.68
CA SER A 403 0.98 4.21 -0.77
C SER A 403 1.05 4.75 0.65
N VAL A 404 0.81 3.87 1.62
CA VAL A 404 0.93 4.17 3.05
C VAL A 404 1.93 3.21 3.65
N VAL A 405 2.92 3.73 4.35
CA VAL A 405 3.98 2.95 4.99
C VAL A 405 4.23 3.43 6.42
N ARG A 406 4.86 2.60 7.21
CA ARG A 406 5.43 2.97 8.52
C ARG A 406 6.77 2.28 8.72
N VAL A 407 7.55 2.74 9.70
CA VAL A 407 8.76 2.07 10.16
C VAL A 407 8.45 1.37 11.48
N VAL A 408 8.72 0.07 11.56
CA VAL A 408 8.57 -0.72 12.77
C VAL A 408 9.87 -1.49 13.03
N ASN A 409 10.46 -1.32 14.21
CA ASN A 409 11.74 -1.94 14.56
C ASN A 409 12.88 -1.66 13.55
N GLY A 410 12.92 -0.44 12.98
CA GLY A 410 13.91 -0.01 12.00
C GLY A 410 13.69 -0.52 10.57
N ALA A 411 12.59 -1.24 10.30
CA ALA A 411 12.26 -1.75 8.97
C ALA A 411 10.97 -1.12 8.42
N VAL A 412 10.93 -0.91 7.11
CA VAL A 412 9.73 -0.42 6.41
C VAL A 412 8.67 -1.51 6.38
N MET A 413 7.46 -1.15 6.76
CA MET A 413 6.28 -2.00 6.70
C MET A 413 5.18 -1.30 5.88
N PRO A 414 4.81 -1.85 4.72
CA PRO A 414 3.68 -1.34 3.95
C PRO A 414 2.35 -1.54 4.70
N VAL A 415 1.53 -0.50 4.72
CA VAL A 415 0.12 -0.55 5.14
C VAL A 415 -0.79 -0.61 3.91
N ARG A 416 -0.38 0.08 2.84
CA ARG A 416 -1.00 0.05 1.52
C ARG A 416 0.10 0.13 0.46
N ARG A 417 0.13 -0.84 -0.46
CA ARG A 417 1.05 -0.88 -1.59
C ARG A 417 0.34 -0.37 -2.85
N ALA A 418 0.72 0.80 -3.33
CA ALA A 418 0.11 1.47 -4.49
C ALA A 418 1.14 2.34 -5.22
N ARG A 419 0.94 3.67 -5.36
CA ARG A 419 1.84 4.58 -6.07
C ARG A 419 3.29 4.46 -5.60
N GLY A 420 4.20 4.33 -6.56
CA GLY A 420 5.64 4.24 -6.35
C GLY A 420 6.15 2.82 -6.00
N TYR A 421 5.26 1.90 -5.62
CA TYR A 421 5.59 0.49 -5.37
C TYR A 421 5.05 -0.45 -6.45
N ALA A 422 3.79 -0.29 -6.85
CA ALA A 422 3.24 -1.07 -7.95
C ALA A 422 3.53 -0.34 -9.30
N PRO A 423 3.74 -1.04 -10.40
CA PRO A 423 3.65 -2.49 -10.62
C PRO A 423 4.98 -3.23 -10.41
N GLN A 424 5.92 -2.69 -9.62
CA GLN A 424 7.20 -3.36 -9.39
C GLN A 424 6.95 -4.80 -8.94
N PRO A 425 7.49 -5.81 -9.66
CA PRO A 425 7.25 -7.19 -9.31
C PRO A 425 7.97 -7.58 -8.03
N LEU A 426 7.43 -8.61 -7.39
CA LEU A 426 8.00 -9.25 -6.22
C LEU A 426 8.54 -10.63 -6.62
N PRO A 427 9.68 -11.08 -6.06
CA PRO A 427 10.16 -12.41 -6.29
C PRO A 427 9.20 -13.43 -5.64
N LEU A 428 8.99 -14.57 -6.29
CA LEU A 428 8.26 -15.71 -5.75
C LEU A 428 9.17 -16.94 -5.75
N PRO A 429 9.04 -17.86 -4.80
CA PRO A 429 9.80 -19.10 -4.83
C PRO A 429 9.65 -19.85 -6.15
N ALA A 430 10.76 -20.21 -6.78
CA ALA A 430 10.76 -21.09 -7.94
C ALA A 430 10.47 -22.52 -7.49
N LEU A 431 9.51 -23.15 -8.14
CA LEU A 431 9.07 -24.52 -7.82
C LEU A 431 8.99 -25.32 -9.11
N ASP A 432 9.67 -26.45 -9.17
CA ASP A 432 9.65 -27.34 -10.33
C ASP A 432 8.21 -27.71 -10.69
N ARG A 433 7.88 -27.64 -11.99
CA ARG A 433 6.56 -27.99 -12.54
C ARG A 433 5.40 -27.09 -12.08
N ALA A 434 5.66 -25.95 -11.47
CA ALA A 434 4.61 -24.97 -11.24
C ALA A 434 4.03 -24.46 -12.58
N PRO A 435 2.75 -23.98 -12.61
CA PRO A 435 2.19 -23.36 -13.80
C PRO A 435 2.99 -22.11 -14.21
N SER A 436 3.15 -21.89 -15.51
CA SER A 436 3.88 -20.73 -16.07
C SER A 436 3.27 -19.38 -15.65
N CYS A 437 1.95 -19.34 -15.45
CA CYS A 437 1.24 -18.15 -14.97
C CYS A 437 0.06 -18.53 -14.09
N VAL A 438 0.06 -18.05 -12.85
CA VAL A 438 -1.07 -18.14 -11.91
C VAL A 438 -1.67 -16.75 -11.74
N LEU A 439 -3.00 -16.62 -11.92
CA LEU A 439 -3.75 -15.44 -11.53
C LEU A 439 -4.37 -15.68 -10.16
N ALA A 440 -3.92 -14.96 -9.15
CA ALA A 440 -4.51 -14.93 -7.82
C ALA A 440 -5.45 -13.72 -7.69
N CYS A 441 -6.73 -14.00 -7.38
CA CYS A 441 -7.81 -13.02 -7.42
C CYS A 441 -7.91 -12.14 -6.18
N GLY A 442 -7.14 -12.45 -5.13
CA GLY A 442 -7.07 -11.69 -3.89
C GLY A 442 -8.33 -11.80 -3.01
N PRO A 443 -8.37 -11.00 -1.93
CA PRO A 443 -9.47 -10.96 -0.98
C PRO A 443 -10.60 -10.03 -1.45
N GLN A 444 -11.63 -9.86 -0.63
CA GLN A 444 -12.66 -8.85 -0.84
C GLN A 444 -12.25 -7.49 -0.30
N GLN A 445 -11.66 -7.43 0.90
CA GLN A 445 -11.21 -6.18 1.52
C GLN A 445 -9.77 -5.87 1.13
N LYS A 446 -9.43 -4.59 0.96
CA LYS A 446 -8.09 -4.12 0.57
C LYS A 446 -7.53 -4.89 -0.62
N ALA A 447 -8.41 -5.22 -1.57
CA ALA A 447 -8.13 -6.13 -2.66
C ALA A 447 -6.91 -5.71 -3.48
N THR A 448 -6.12 -6.73 -3.83
CA THR A 448 -5.05 -6.72 -4.82
C THR A 448 -5.22 -7.95 -5.71
N ILE A 449 -4.53 -7.96 -6.83
CA ILE A 449 -4.45 -9.10 -7.76
C ILE A 449 -2.97 -9.45 -7.89
N ALA A 450 -2.67 -10.73 -8.11
CA ALA A 450 -1.31 -11.15 -8.41
C ALA A 450 -1.28 -12.05 -9.65
N LEU A 451 -0.30 -11.81 -10.53
CA LEU A 451 -0.01 -12.62 -11.70
C LEU A 451 1.45 -13.09 -11.62
N THR A 452 1.68 -14.39 -11.76
CA THR A 452 3.03 -14.93 -11.80
C THR A 452 3.56 -15.02 -13.21
N ARG A 453 4.89 -14.94 -13.37
CA ARG A 453 5.62 -15.19 -14.60
C ARG A 453 6.89 -15.96 -14.31
N GLU A 454 7.08 -17.05 -15.02
CA GLU A 454 8.33 -17.77 -15.02
C GLU A 454 9.33 -17.08 -15.97
N GLY A 455 10.51 -16.77 -15.48
CA GLY A 455 11.61 -16.23 -16.27
C GLY A 455 12.42 -17.31 -16.98
N THR A 456 13.26 -16.91 -17.92
CA THR A 456 14.10 -17.83 -18.72
C THR A 456 15.11 -18.61 -17.87
N ASN A 457 15.47 -18.11 -16.70
CA ASN A 457 16.42 -18.73 -15.77
C ASN A 457 15.73 -19.58 -14.67
N GLY A 458 14.42 -19.83 -14.80
CA GLY A 458 13.64 -20.54 -13.79
C GLY A 458 13.26 -19.67 -12.58
N GLU A 459 13.61 -18.38 -12.56
CA GLU A 459 13.13 -17.44 -11.57
C GLU A 459 11.65 -17.16 -11.77
N VAL A 460 10.90 -16.99 -10.67
CA VAL A 460 9.48 -16.64 -10.73
C VAL A 460 9.26 -15.24 -10.19
N THR A 461 8.67 -14.40 -11.00
CA THR A 461 8.24 -13.04 -10.63
C THR A 461 6.73 -12.98 -10.44
N CYS A 462 6.29 -12.18 -9.45
CA CYS A 462 4.89 -11.97 -9.13
C CYS A 462 4.53 -10.49 -9.28
N PHE A 463 3.68 -10.16 -10.23
CA PHE A 463 3.14 -8.81 -10.44
C PHE A 463 1.93 -8.63 -9.55
N VAL A 464 2.14 -7.97 -8.41
CA VAL A 464 1.06 -7.61 -7.50
C VAL A 464 0.53 -6.23 -7.88
N SER A 465 -0.77 -6.14 -8.15
CA SER A 465 -1.43 -4.87 -8.50
C SER A 465 -1.28 -3.83 -7.38
N GLN A 466 -1.62 -2.59 -7.72
CA GLN A 466 -1.91 -1.59 -6.70
C GLN A 466 -3.11 -2.01 -5.85
N HIS A 467 -3.21 -1.42 -4.67
CA HIS A 467 -4.43 -1.47 -3.87
C HIS A 467 -5.64 -1.00 -4.70
N ILE A 468 -6.69 -1.80 -4.75
CA ILE A 468 -7.91 -1.54 -5.54
C ILE A 468 -9.02 -0.99 -4.62
N GLY A 469 -9.07 -1.45 -3.38
CA GLY A 469 -10.11 -1.14 -2.40
C GLY A 469 -10.97 -2.36 -2.07
N ASP A 470 -12.11 -2.12 -1.44
CA ASP A 470 -13.00 -3.18 -0.99
C ASP A 470 -13.98 -3.57 -2.11
N VAL A 471 -13.87 -4.78 -2.63
CA VAL A 471 -14.63 -5.28 -3.79
C VAL A 471 -16.01 -5.76 -3.34
N GLU A 472 -16.82 -4.83 -2.83
CA GLU A 472 -18.16 -5.10 -2.27
C GLU A 472 -19.31 -4.62 -3.17
N ASN A 473 -19.01 -3.83 -4.19
CA ASN A 473 -20.01 -3.26 -5.11
C ASN A 473 -19.56 -3.32 -6.56
N GLY A 474 -20.48 -2.99 -7.50
CA GLY A 474 -20.21 -3.04 -8.94
C GLY A 474 -19.05 -2.15 -9.38
N GLY A 475 -18.96 -0.92 -8.84
CA GLY A 475 -17.89 0.03 -9.23
C GLY A 475 -16.49 -0.42 -8.83
N THR A 476 -16.32 -0.99 -7.62
CA THR A 476 -15.04 -1.55 -7.17
C THR A 476 -14.73 -2.86 -7.90
N PHE A 477 -15.72 -3.67 -8.24
CA PHE A 477 -15.54 -4.87 -9.05
C PHE A 477 -15.13 -4.53 -10.49
N ASP A 478 -15.69 -3.49 -11.09
CA ASP A 478 -15.25 -2.98 -12.41
C ASP A 478 -13.81 -2.47 -12.36
N ALA A 479 -13.43 -1.77 -11.27
CA ALA A 479 -12.05 -1.34 -11.06
C ALA A 479 -11.09 -2.53 -10.89
N TRP A 480 -11.53 -3.60 -10.22
CA TRP A 480 -10.79 -4.86 -10.08
C TRP A 480 -10.58 -5.52 -11.46
N ASN A 481 -11.64 -5.64 -12.28
CA ASN A 481 -11.54 -6.18 -13.64
C ASN A 481 -10.62 -5.33 -14.53
N ALA A 482 -10.72 -4.00 -14.46
CA ALA A 482 -9.85 -3.11 -15.21
C ALA A 482 -8.37 -3.27 -14.81
N ALA A 483 -8.06 -3.40 -13.51
CA ALA A 483 -6.71 -3.64 -13.02
C ALA A 483 -6.15 -4.99 -13.49
N ARG A 484 -6.99 -6.05 -13.47
CA ARG A 484 -6.63 -7.39 -13.96
C ARG A 484 -6.29 -7.36 -15.45
N THR A 485 -7.22 -6.89 -16.28
CA THR A 485 -7.00 -6.78 -17.74
C THR A 485 -5.76 -5.95 -18.04
N ARG A 486 -5.58 -4.85 -17.31
CA ARG A 486 -4.43 -3.98 -17.46
C ARG A 486 -3.09 -4.68 -17.21
N LEU A 487 -3.00 -5.54 -16.18
CA LEU A 487 -1.79 -6.31 -15.90
C LEU A 487 -1.56 -7.42 -16.92
N GLU A 488 -2.63 -8.12 -17.34
CA GLU A 488 -2.57 -9.15 -18.38
C GLU A 488 -2.04 -8.56 -19.70
N ASP A 489 -2.63 -7.44 -20.16
CA ASP A 489 -2.25 -6.79 -21.41
C ASP A 489 -0.84 -6.18 -21.36
N LEU A 490 -0.50 -5.50 -20.25
CA LEU A 490 0.78 -4.79 -20.13
C LEU A 490 1.99 -5.72 -20.10
N PHE A 491 1.85 -6.90 -19.49
CA PHE A 491 2.93 -7.86 -19.33
C PHE A 491 2.77 -9.09 -20.22
N ASP A 492 1.79 -9.09 -21.14
CA ASP A 492 1.47 -10.20 -22.06
C ASP A 492 1.33 -11.53 -21.30
N LEU A 493 0.50 -11.53 -20.25
CA LEU A 493 0.32 -12.68 -19.37
C LEU A 493 -1.07 -13.32 -19.57
N ALA A 494 -1.07 -14.60 -19.88
CA ALA A 494 -2.27 -15.42 -19.97
C ALA A 494 -2.29 -16.45 -18.82
N PRO A 495 -3.25 -16.39 -17.89
CA PRO A 495 -3.31 -17.33 -16.77
C PRO A 495 -3.46 -18.78 -17.23
N ALA A 496 -2.57 -19.65 -16.75
CA ALA A 496 -2.66 -21.10 -16.90
C ALA A 496 -3.39 -21.77 -15.72
N ALA A 497 -3.52 -21.06 -14.60
CA ALA A 497 -4.26 -21.49 -13.42
C ALA A 497 -4.80 -20.28 -12.66
N LEU A 498 -5.85 -20.51 -11.85
CA LEU A 498 -6.47 -19.48 -11.01
C LEU A 498 -6.37 -19.84 -9.54
N ALA A 499 -6.24 -18.81 -8.69
CA ALA A 499 -6.35 -18.95 -7.24
C ALA A 499 -7.35 -17.93 -6.67
N CYS A 500 -8.12 -18.32 -5.67
CA CYS A 500 -9.06 -17.43 -4.99
C CYS A 500 -9.25 -17.83 -3.52
N ASP A 501 -9.89 -16.96 -2.75
CA ASP A 501 -10.28 -17.25 -1.38
C ASP A 501 -11.37 -18.35 -1.32
N VAL A 502 -11.38 -19.16 -0.27
CA VAL A 502 -12.41 -20.17 -0.01
C VAL A 502 -13.79 -19.57 0.26
N HIS A 503 -13.86 -18.27 0.59
CA HIS A 503 -15.12 -17.59 0.90
C HIS A 503 -16.09 -17.60 -0.29
N PRO A 504 -17.33 -18.14 -0.13
CA PRO A 504 -18.20 -18.39 -1.28
C PRO A 504 -18.79 -17.11 -1.90
N SER A 505 -18.90 -16.03 -1.12
CA SER A 505 -19.60 -14.81 -1.52
C SER A 505 -18.69 -13.71 -2.08
N TYR A 506 -17.36 -13.87 -2.03
CA TYR A 506 -16.45 -12.86 -2.58
C TYR A 506 -16.60 -12.74 -4.08
N LEU A 507 -16.81 -11.51 -4.59
CA LEU A 507 -17.04 -11.28 -6.03
C LEU A 507 -15.86 -11.75 -6.88
N SER A 508 -14.62 -11.48 -6.43
CA SER A 508 -13.40 -11.98 -7.07
C SER A 508 -13.34 -13.51 -7.13
N GLY A 509 -13.75 -14.18 -6.04
CA GLY A 509 -13.82 -15.65 -5.97
C GLY A 509 -14.92 -16.24 -6.86
N GLN A 510 -16.09 -15.61 -6.91
CA GLN A 510 -17.18 -16.03 -7.82
C GLN A 510 -16.73 -15.92 -9.27
N TRP A 511 -16.08 -14.81 -9.64
CA TRP A 511 -15.51 -14.63 -10.96
C TRP A 511 -14.46 -15.72 -11.28
N ALA A 512 -13.56 -16.03 -10.36
CA ALA A 512 -12.54 -17.06 -10.55
C ALA A 512 -13.15 -18.44 -10.81
N ARG A 513 -14.15 -18.85 -10.00
CA ARG A 513 -14.87 -20.12 -10.17
C ARG A 513 -15.58 -20.20 -11.50
N GLU A 514 -16.16 -19.09 -11.96
CA GLU A 514 -16.83 -19.03 -13.26
C GLU A 514 -15.82 -19.13 -14.42
N GLN A 515 -14.71 -18.39 -14.36
CA GLN A 515 -13.67 -18.41 -15.39
C GLN A 515 -12.96 -19.77 -15.46
N ALA A 516 -12.63 -20.38 -14.33
CA ALA A 516 -12.06 -21.71 -14.27
C ALA A 516 -12.93 -22.73 -15.03
N ARG A 517 -14.22 -22.67 -14.84
CA ARG A 517 -15.18 -23.55 -15.55
C ARG A 517 -15.27 -23.23 -17.04
N LYS A 518 -15.33 -21.93 -17.42
CA LYS A 518 -15.46 -21.51 -18.82
C LYS A 518 -14.23 -21.84 -19.65
N CYS A 519 -13.03 -21.62 -19.06
CA CYS A 519 -11.75 -21.80 -19.76
C CYS A 519 -11.11 -23.16 -19.48
N ASN A 520 -11.73 -24.03 -18.67
CA ASN A 520 -11.20 -25.33 -18.22
C ASN A 520 -9.81 -25.19 -17.58
N LEU A 521 -9.63 -24.18 -16.71
CA LEU A 521 -8.41 -23.90 -15.98
C LEU A 521 -8.42 -24.56 -14.59
N PRO A 522 -7.28 -25.05 -14.09
CA PRO A 522 -7.15 -25.41 -12.68
C PRO A 522 -7.51 -24.23 -11.77
N LEU A 523 -8.26 -24.51 -10.70
CA LEU A 523 -8.60 -23.54 -9.66
C LEU A 523 -8.12 -24.04 -8.31
N VAL A 524 -7.35 -23.21 -7.61
CA VAL A 524 -6.91 -23.47 -6.24
C VAL A 524 -7.66 -22.54 -5.30
N GLU A 525 -8.50 -23.09 -4.43
CA GLU A 525 -9.13 -22.35 -3.35
C GLU A 525 -8.18 -22.35 -2.15
N VAL A 526 -7.81 -21.14 -1.67
CA VAL A 526 -6.84 -20.92 -0.61
C VAL A 526 -7.54 -20.39 0.62
N GLN A 527 -7.30 -21.03 1.78
CA GLN A 527 -7.81 -20.52 3.03
C GLN A 527 -7.14 -19.18 3.38
N HIS A 528 -7.93 -18.22 3.84
CA HIS A 528 -7.53 -16.82 4.05
C HIS A 528 -6.28 -16.67 4.91
N HIS A 529 -6.27 -17.25 6.10
CA HIS A 529 -5.15 -17.13 7.05
C HIS A 529 -3.91 -17.92 6.59
N HIS A 530 -4.09 -19.00 5.83
CA HIS A 530 -2.97 -19.67 5.15
C HIS A 530 -2.33 -18.75 4.11
N ALA A 531 -3.12 -18.01 3.32
CA ALA A 531 -2.58 -17.03 2.38
C ALA A 531 -1.79 -15.92 3.08
N HIS A 532 -2.26 -15.44 4.25
CA HIS A 532 -1.50 -14.51 5.08
C HIS A 532 -0.11 -15.06 5.44
N ILE A 533 -0.04 -16.28 5.98
CA ILE A 533 1.24 -16.88 6.40
C ILE A 533 2.11 -17.21 5.18
N ALA A 534 1.53 -17.75 4.11
CA ALA A 534 2.25 -18.07 2.88
C ALA A 534 2.87 -16.83 2.22
N SER A 535 2.28 -15.65 2.38
CA SER A 535 2.86 -14.39 1.89
C SER A 535 4.17 -14.04 2.59
N VAL A 536 4.24 -14.23 3.91
CA VAL A 536 5.46 -14.03 4.71
C VAL A 536 6.52 -15.07 4.37
N MET A 537 6.09 -16.34 4.24
CA MET A 537 6.99 -17.43 3.86
C MET A 537 7.59 -17.19 2.48
N ALA A 538 6.78 -16.83 1.48
CA ALA A 538 7.24 -16.59 0.12
C ALA A 538 8.28 -15.47 0.05
N GLU A 539 8.05 -14.35 0.78
CA GLU A 539 9.04 -13.27 0.91
C GLU A 539 10.33 -13.75 1.56
N ALA A 540 10.23 -14.55 2.64
CA ALA A 540 11.39 -15.07 3.35
C ALA A 540 12.20 -16.09 2.52
N ILE A 541 11.52 -16.94 1.75
CA ILE A 541 12.16 -17.89 0.84
C ILE A 541 12.89 -17.14 -0.28
N ALA A 542 12.22 -16.18 -0.90
CA ALA A 542 12.80 -15.36 -1.95
C ALA A 542 14.03 -14.57 -1.47
N ALA A 543 14.07 -14.21 -0.18
CA ALA A 543 15.20 -13.55 0.47
C ALA A 543 16.27 -14.53 0.99
N GLY A 544 16.13 -15.85 0.75
CA GLY A 544 17.08 -16.89 1.20
C GLY A 544 17.08 -17.11 2.72
N ARG A 545 16.04 -16.66 3.43
CA ARG A 545 15.88 -16.84 4.89
C ARG A 545 15.16 -18.14 5.27
N LEU A 546 14.43 -18.73 4.34
CA LEU A 546 13.75 -20.02 4.45
C LEU A 546 14.02 -20.84 3.20
N THR A 547 13.87 -22.15 3.31
CA THR A 547 13.84 -23.10 2.18
C THR A 547 12.40 -23.31 1.67
N THR A 548 12.23 -23.84 0.47
CA THR A 548 10.90 -24.05 -0.14
C THR A 548 10.09 -25.14 0.56
N ASP A 549 10.73 -26.05 1.29
CA ASP A 549 10.14 -27.12 2.09
C ASP A 549 10.00 -26.76 3.58
N ALA A 550 10.35 -25.52 3.96
CA ALA A 550 10.26 -25.05 5.34
C ALA A 550 8.83 -25.15 5.89
N CYS A 551 8.76 -25.47 7.18
CA CYS A 551 7.55 -25.38 7.99
C CYS A 551 7.76 -24.27 9.05
N VAL A 552 6.76 -23.42 9.25
CA VAL A 552 6.79 -22.34 10.22
C VAL A 552 5.55 -22.38 11.11
N LEU A 553 5.65 -21.78 12.31
CA LEU A 553 4.46 -21.44 13.06
C LEU A 553 3.93 -20.08 12.58
N GLY A 554 2.78 -20.07 11.91
CA GLY A 554 2.09 -18.84 11.53
C GLY A 554 1.18 -18.36 12.65
N ILE A 555 1.35 -17.12 13.11
CA ILE A 555 0.37 -16.43 13.95
C ILE A 555 -0.42 -15.50 13.03
N ALA A 556 -1.67 -15.86 12.74
CA ALA A 556 -2.55 -15.10 11.87
C ALA A 556 -3.63 -14.40 12.71
N PHE A 557 -3.37 -13.13 13.09
CA PHE A 557 -4.30 -12.32 13.85
C PHE A 557 -5.03 -11.34 12.96
N ASP A 558 -6.34 -11.55 12.80
CA ASP A 558 -7.13 -10.81 11.83
C ASP A 558 -8.53 -10.45 12.35
N GLY A 559 -9.20 -9.59 11.59
CA GLY A 559 -10.56 -9.15 11.85
C GLY A 559 -11.63 -10.13 11.37
N THR A 560 -11.36 -10.85 10.28
CA THR A 560 -12.32 -11.79 9.68
C THR A 560 -11.65 -12.65 8.62
N GLY A 561 -12.06 -13.90 8.50
CA GLY A 561 -11.71 -14.79 7.41
C GLY A 561 -12.54 -16.07 7.49
N ALA A 562 -12.85 -16.69 6.36
CA ALA A 562 -13.63 -17.91 6.31
C ALA A 562 -12.83 -19.09 6.86
N GLY A 563 -13.31 -19.67 7.95
CA GLY A 563 -12.75 -20.91 8.51
C GLY A 563 -13.18 -22.14 7.74
N THR A 564 -12.36 -23.19 7.80
CA THR A 564 -12.69 -24.50 7.20
C THR A 564 -13.76 -25.27 7.97
N ASP A 565 -14.06 -24.83 9.19
CA ASP A 565 -15.06 -25.38 10.11
C ASP A 565 -16.40 -24.61 10.06
N GLY A 566 -16.55 -23.65 9.12
CA GLY A 566 -17.74 -22.82 8.98
C GLY A 566 -17.84 -21.69 10.00
N THR A 567 -16.78 -21.45 10.82
CA THR A 567 -16.70 -20.30 11.73
C THR A 567 -15.92 -19.14 11.09
N ILE A 568 -15.99 -17.95 11.70
CA ILE A 568 -15.17 -16.80 11.34
C ILE A 568 -13.86 -16.88 12.11
N TRP A 569 -12.76 -17.07 11.41
CA TRP A 569 -11.41 -17.13 11.97
C TRP A 569 -10.79 -15.74 12.11
N GLY A 570 -9.67 -15.67 12.87
CA GLY A 570 -8.84 -14.47 13.00
C GLY A 570 -8.01 -14.41 14.29
N GLY A 571 -7.93 -15.48 15.05
CA GLY A 571 -7.03 -15.60 16.21
C GLY A 571 -6.30 -16.93 16.20
N GLU A 572 -5.55 -17.22 15.09
CA GLU A 572 -5.12 -18.53 14.68
C GLU A 572 -3.62 -18.74 14.83
N PHE A 573 -3.24 -19.94 15.23
CA PHE A 573 -1.87 -20.45 15.20
C PHE A 573 -1.84 -21.64 14.23
N LEU A 574 -1.09 -21.50 13.14
CA LEU A 574 -1.05 -22.44 12.04
C LEU A 574 0.36 -23.01 11.89
N VAL A 575 0.53 -24.31 12.00
CA VAL A 575 1.74 -24.98 11.52
C VAL A 575 1.61 -25.06 10.01
N ALA A 576 2.42 -24.30 9.27
CA ALA A 576 2.20 -24.03 7.85
C ALA A 576 3.45 -24.24 7.00
N SER A 577 3.22 -24.77 5.80
CA SER A 577 4.13 -24.77 4.65
C SER A 577 3.48 -24.02 3.49
N LEU A 578 4.17 -23.83 2.36
CA LEU A 578 3.53 -23.25 1.17
C LEU A 578 2.38 -24.13 0.64
N GLY A 579 2.49 -25.46 0.75
CA GLY A 579 1.50 -26.40 0.22
C GLY A 579 0.28 -26.61 1.10
N GLY A 580 0.38 -26.39 2.42
CA GLY A 580 -0.68 -26.72 3.36
C GLY A 580 -0.47 -26.16 4.76
N PHE A 581 -1.45 -26.37 5.61
CA PHE A 581 -1.39 -25.94 7.01
C PHE A 581 -2.19 -26.86 7.92
N GLU A 582 -1.84 -26.85 9.20
CA GLU A 582 -2.61 -27.45 10.29
C GLU A 582 -2.94 -26.37 11.32
N ARG A 583 -4.18 -26.37 11.83
CA ARG A 583 -4.61 -25.44 12.87
C ARG A 583 -4.14 -25.94 14.23
N ALA A 584 -3.04 -25.41 14.74
CA ALA A 584 -2.46 -25.84 16.01
C ALA A 584 -3.16 -25.24 17.23
N ALA A 585 -3.54 -23.96 17.15
CA ALA A 585 -4.29 -23.31 18.22
C ALA A 585 -5.20 -22.20 17.69
N HIS A 586 -6.22 -21.84 18.48
CA HIS A 586 -7.10 -20.72 18.19
C HIS A 586 -7.79 -20.18 19.44
N LEU A 587 -8.30 -18.94 19.37
CA LEU A 587 -9.14 -18.39 20.44
C LEU A 587 -10.44 -19.20 20.58
N ARG A 588 -10.91 -19.42 21.81
CA ARG A 588 -12.23 -19.97 22.07
C ARG A 588 -13.26 -19.12 21.32
N THR A 589 -14.09 -19.77 20.51
CA THR A 589 -15.09 -19.07 19.72
C THR A 589 -16.24 -18.55 20.57
N TRP A 590 -16.79 -17.42 20.18
CA TRP A 590 -18.00 -16.84 20.74
C TRP A 590 -18.96 -16.39 19.63
N ALA A 591 -20.21 -16.13 19.98
CA ALA A 591 -21.22 -15.66 19.04
C ALA A 591 -20.98 -14.19 18.64
N LEU A 592 -21.23 -13.88 17.36
CA LEU A 592 -21.19 -12.51 16.83
C LEU A 592 -22.63 -12.11 16.38
N PRO A 593 -23.51 -11.68 17.31
CA PRO A 593 -24.94 -11.51 17.04
C PRO A 593 -25.20 -10.38 16.05
N GLY A 594 -25.80 -10.75 14.89
CA GLY A 594 -26.02 -9.84 13.77
C GLY A 594 -24.81 -9.68 12.84
N GLY A 595 -23.73 -10.47 12.99
CA GLY A 595 -22.53 -10.42 12.14
C GLY A 595 -21.99 -9.00 12.00
N ALA A 596 -22.11 -8.39 10.82
CA ALA A 596 -21.66 -7.02 10.55
C ALA A 596 -22.24 -5.95 11.49
N ALA A 597 -23.41 -6.18 12.10
CA ALA A 597 -23.95 -5.24 13.11
C ALA A 597 -23.12 -5.21 14.39
N SER A 598 -22.57 -6.37 14.82
CA SER A 598 -21.66 -6.45 15.96
C SER A 598 -20.25 -5.92 15.65
N VAL A 599 -19.83 -5.92 14.38
CA VAL A 599 -18.61 -5.26 13.94
C VAL A 599 -18.75 -3.74 14.02
N ARG A 600 -19.92 -3.20 13.66
CA ARG A 600 -20.22 -1.76 13.74
C ARG A 600 -20.52 -1.26 15.14
N ASP A 601 -21.15 -2.08 15.98
CA ASP A 601 -21.44 -1.77 17.39
C ASP A 601 -20.67 -2.75 18.28
N ALA A 602 -19.46 -2.32 18.68
CA ALA A 602 -18.54 -3.13 19.49
C ALA A 602 -19.12 -3.54 20.85
N ARG A 603 -20.11 -2.80 21.38
CA ARG A 603 -20.81 -3.13 22.64
C ARG A 603 -21.63 -4.42 22.51
N ARG A 604 -22.22 -4.70 21.33
CA ARG A 604 -22.96 -5.96 21.08
C ARG A 604 -22.01 -7.14 21.08
N ASN A 605 -20.83 -6.99 20.46
CA ASN A 605 -19.76 -7.99 20.48
C ASN A 605 -19.26 -8.22 21.92
N ALA A 606 -18.97 -7.14 22.66
CA ALA A 606 -18.54 -7.20 24.06
C ALA A 606 -19.59 -7.88 24.95
N PHE A 607 -20.89 -7.55 24.80
CA PHE A 607 -21.96 -8.18 25.52
C PHE A 607 -22.03 -9.70 25.24
N ALA A 608 -21.91 -10.10 23.98
CA ALA A 608 -21.92 -11.52 23.60
C ALA A 608 -20.75 -12.28 24.21
N LEU A 609 -19.55 -11.71 24.15
CA LEU A 609 -18.34 -12.30 24.72
C LEU A 609 -18.47 -12.46 26.25
N LEU A 610 -18.83 -11.39 26.98
CA LEU A 610 -18.99 -11.46 28.44
C LEU A 610 -20.14 -12.41 28.85
N SER A 611 -21.22 -12.49 28.07
CA SER A 611 -22.32 -13.43 28.30
C SER A 611 -21.82 -14.88 28.26
N GLU A 612 -21.06 -15.25 27.23
CA GLU A 612 -20.55 -16.62 27.08
C GLU A 612 -19.40 -16.96 28.04
N LEU A 613 -18.69 -15.96 28.54
CA LEU A 613 -17.67 -16.13 29.60
C LEU A 613 -18.29 -16.19 31.00
N GLY A 614 -19.58 -15.87 31.14
CA GLY A 614 -20.27 -15.80 32.41
C GLY A 614 -19.84 -14.61 33.29
N LEU A 615 -19.51 -13.48 32.65
CA LEU A 615 -18.94 -12.29 33.30
C LEU A 615 -19.88 -11.06 33.30
N LEU A 616 -21.14 -11.21 32.87
CA LEU A 616 -22.11 -10.08 32.86
C LEU A 616 -22.41 -9.54 34.25
N GLU A 617 -22.39 -10.40 35.29
CA GLU A 617 -22.66 -10.02 36.69
C GLU A 617 -21.45 -9.36 37.38
N HIS A 618 -20.26 -9.32 36.71
CA HIS A 618 -19.08 -8.69 37.29
C HIS A 618 -19.27 -7.18 37.43
N PRO A 619 -18.94 -6.53 38.59
CA PRO A 619 -19.16 -5.09 38.76
C PRO A 619 -18.50 -4.22 37.67
N GLY A 620 -17.31 -4.61 37.19
CA GLY A 620 -16.62 -3.92 36.12
C GLY A 620 -17.36 -3.92 34.78
N ALA A 621 -18.40 -4.77 34.59
CA ALA A 621 -19.21 -4.79 33.36
C ALA A 621 -20.34 -3.74 33.38
N ALA A 622 -20.61 -3.09 34.51
CA ALA A 622 -21.75 -2.18 34.70
C ALA A 622 -21.82 -1.10 33.62
N ARG A 623 -20.67 -0.43 33.32
CA ARG A 623 -20.61 0.61 32.26
C ARG A 623 -21.07 0.09 30.89
N LEU A 624 -20.60 -1.08 30.49
CA LEU A 624 -20.99 -1.67 29.19
C LEU A 624 -22.50 -1.95 29.19
N LEU A 625 -23.04 -2.54 30.25
CA LEU A 625 -24.47 -2.86 30.39
C LEU A 625 -25.34 -1.59 30.38
N ASP A 626 -24.90 -0.53 31.04
CA ASP A 626 -25.62 0.76 31.08
C ASP A 626 -25.60 1.47 29.71
N SER A 627 -24.57 1.23 28.90
CA SER A 627 -24.44 1.78 27.52
C SER A 627 -25.39 1.14 26.51
N LEU A 628 -25.97 -0.03 26.82
CA LEU A 628 -26.93 -0.75 26.01
C LEU A 628 -28.33 -0.62 26.58
N ASP A 629 -29.33 -0.24 25.77
CA ASP A 629 -30.71 -0.25 26.18
C ASP A 629 -31.20 -1.69 26.42
N GLU A 630 -32.25 -1.82 27.23
CA GLU A 630 -32.81 -3.12 27.65
C GLU A 630 -33.30 -3.95 26.46
N GLN A 631 -33.87 -3.30 25.45
CA GLN A 631 -34.33 -4.01 24.23
C GLN A 631 -33.13 -4.59 23.45
N THR A 632 -32.06 -3.82 23.27
CA THR A 632 -30.85 -4.30 22.60
C THR A 632 -30.22 -5.47 23.35
N ARG A 633 -30.15 -5.42 24.70
CA ARG A 633 -29.64 -6.52 25.53
C ARG A 633 -30.48 -7.78 25.38
N SER A 634 -31.83 -7.66 25.54
CA SER A 634 -32.75 -8.78 25.42
C SER A 634 -32.74 -9.44 24.04
N VAL A 635 -32.75 -8.62 22.98
CA VAL A 635 -32.68 -9.14 21.59
C VAL A 635 -31.34 -9.82 21.36
N THR A 636 -30.22 -9.23 21.77
CA THR A 636 -28.89 -9.80 21.60
C THR A 636 -28.76 -11.14 22.35
N ALA A 637 -29.22 -11.21 23.59
CA ALA A 637 -29.24 -12.45 24.38
C ALA A 637 -30.05 -13.55 23.68
N THR A 638 -31.25 -13.22 23.18
CA THR A 638 -32.11 -14.16 22.45
C THR A 638 -31.44 -14.67 21.16
N MET A 639 -30.73 -13.79 20.43
CA MET A 639 -29.98 -14.16 19.23
C MET A 639 -28.85 -15.14 19.54
N ILE A 640 -28.11 -14.91 20.64
CA ILE A 640 -27.04 -15.80 21.10
C ILE A 640 -27.64 -17.16 21.49
N GLU A 641 -28.66 -17.19 22.37
CA GLU A 641 -29.28 -18.40 22.89
C GLU A 641 -29.85 -19.27 21.76
N ARG A 642 -30.48 -18.66 20.75
CA ARG A 642 -31.13 -19.38 19.63
C ARG A 642 -30.24 -19.54 18.41
N GLY A 643 -29.01 -19.02 18.40
CA GLY A 643 -28.13 -19.06 17.26
C GLY A 643 -28.63 -18.28 16.04
N ILE A 644 -29.53 -17.29 16.23
CA ILE A 644 -30.16 -16.55 15.11
C ILE A 644 -29.19 -15.49 14.61
N ASN A 645 -28.75 -15.61 13.35
CA ASN A 645 -27.80 -14.68 12.71
C ASN A 645 -26.61 -14.34 13.64
N SER A 646 -26.05 -15.37 14.26
CA SER A 646 -24.98 -15.26 15.26
C SER A 646 -23.84 -16.21 14.89
N PRO A 647 -23.09 -15.94 13.79
CA PRO A 647 -21.94 -16.77 13.42
C PRO A 647 -20.93 -16.82 14.60
N ARG A 648 -20.25 -17.96 14.73
CA ARG A 648 -19.17 -18.11 15.73
C ARG A 648 -17.90 -17.48 15.20
N THR A 649 -17.12 -16.85 16.09
CA THR A 649 -15.84 -16.24 15.70
C THR A 649 -14.73 -16.52 16.71
N SER A 650 -13.49 -16.72 16.18
CA SER A 650 -12.23 -16.73 16.93
C SER A 650 -11.39 -15.47 16.66
N SER A 651 -11.98 -14.41 16.10
CA SER A 651 -11.25 -13.24 15.62
C SER A 651 -10.56 -12.44 16.73
N MET A 652 -9.24 -12.28 16.63
CA MET A 652 -8.47 -11.38 17.50
C MET A 652 -8.91 -9.92 17.34
N GLY A 653 -9.22 -9.47 16.12
CA GLY A 653 -9.73 -8.12 15.88
C GLY A 653 -11.03 -7.86 16.63
N ARG A 654 -11.96 -8.83 16.65
CA ARG A 654 -13.21 -8.72 17.45
C ARG A 654 -12.95 -8.74 18.94
N LEU A 655 -11.88 -9.41 19.39
CA LEU A 655 -11.47 -9.38 20.79
C LEU A 655 -10.99 -7.96 21.21
N PHE A 656 -10.21 -7.31 20.37
CA PHE A 656 -9.78 -5.92 20.58
C PHE A 656 -10.95 -4.95 20.59
N ASP A 657 -11.92 -5.12 19.68
CA ASP A 657 -13.14 -4.29 19.65
C ASP A 657 -13.95 -4.44 20.97
N ALA A 658 -14.08 -5.68 21.48
CA ALA A 658 -14.78 -5.93 22.73
C ALA A 658 -14.07 -5.25 23.91
N ALA A 659 -12.73 -5.32 23.99
CA ALA A 659 -11.94 -4.65 25.03
C ALA A 659 -12.10 -3.13 24.95
N ALA A 660 -12.05 -2.53 23.75
CA ALA A 660 -12.29 -1.10 23.56
C ALA A 660 -13.66 -0.65 24.07
N ALA A 661 -14.71 -1.43 23.76
CA ALA A 661 -16.08 -1.14 24.23
C ALA A 661 -16.22 -1.30 25.75
N ILE A 662 -15.62 -2.36 26.34
CA ILE A 662 -15.67 -2.58 27.81
C ILE A 662 -14.98 -1.43 28.55
N LEU A 663 -13.83 -0.96 28.05
CA LEU A 663 -13.08 0.16 28.62
C LEU A 663 -13.73 1.53 28.36
N GLY A 664 -14.73 1.61 27.49
CA GLY A 664 -15.38 2.86 27.14
C GLY A 664 -14.55 3.77 26.23
N ILE A 665 -13.64 3.20 25.51
CA ILE A 665 -12.77 3.91 24.57
C ILE A 665 -13.50 4.13 23.25
N CYS A 666 -14.11 3.07 22.68
CA CYS A 666 -14.88 3.15 21.44
C CYS A 666 -16.07 2.19 21.48
N ASP A 667 -17.28 2.72 21.47
CA ASP A 667 -18.51 1.94 21.52
C ASP A 667 -19.00 1.50 20.13
N LYS A 668 -18.79 2.34 19.10
CA LYS A 668 -19.27 2.10 17.73
C LYS A 668 -18.20 2.47 16.72
N ALA A 669 -17.94 1.55 15.81
CA ALA A 669 -17.04 1.79 14.69
C ALA A 669 -17.72 2.61 13.58
N THR A 670 -17.05 3.66 13.11
CA THR A 670 -17.44 4.47 11.95
C THR A 670 -16.60 4.14 10.72
N TYR A 671 -15.54 3.39 10.92
CA TYR A 671 -14.69 2.78 9.90
C TYR A 671 -14.09 1.47 10.43
N GLU A 672 -13.58 0.64 9.53
CA GLU A 672 -13.00 -0.66 9.86
C GLU A 672 -11.81 -0.55 10.84
N GLY A 673 -11.89 -1.30 11.95
CA GLY A 673 -10.81 -1.38 12.96
C GLY A 673 -10.73 -0.18 13.90
N GLU A 674 -11.65 0.79 13.84
CA GLU A 674 -11.63 1.99 14.71
C GLU A 674 -11.51 1.65 16.19
N PRO A 675 -12.28 0.70 16.78
CA PRO A 675 -12.15 0.42 18.21
C PRO A 675 -10.76 -0.11 18.58
N ALA A 676 -10.17 -0.97 17.75
CA ALA A 676 -8.83 -1.50 17.99
C ALA A 676 -7.74 -0.41 17.85
N ILE A 677 -7.88 0.51 16.89
CA ILE A 677 -6.96 1.65 16.70
C ILE A 677 -7.03 2.61 17.88
N GLU A 678 -8.23 2.92 18.38
CA GLU A 678 -8.39 3.79 19.54
C GLU A 678 -7.90 3.13 20.84
N LEU A 679 -8.04 1.79 20.97
CA LEU A 679 -7.46 1.02 22.07
C LEU A 679 -5.92 1.07 22.05
N GLU A 680 -5.31 0.92 20.88
CA GLU A 680 -3.86 1.10 20.70
C GLU A 680 -3.43 2.53 21.06
N ALA A 681 -4.16 3.53 20.60
CA ALA A 681 -3.88 4.94 20.90
C ALA A 681 -3.96 5.22 22.42
N ALA A 682 -4.91 4.61 23.11
CA ALA A 682 -5.00 4.69 24.56
C ALA A 682 -3.78 4.04 25.25
N ALA A 683 -3.34 2.86 24.77
CA ALA A 683 -2.17 2.17 25.30
C ALA A 683 -0.87 2.98 25.10
N TRP A 684 -0.71 3.66 23.95
CA TRP A 684 0.42 4.56 23.73
C TRP A 684 0.44 5.74 24.72
N ARG A 685 -0.71 6.30 25.08
CA ARG A 685 -0.79 7.37 26.11
C ARG A 685 -0.28 6.89 27.48
N ALA A 686 -0.46 5.61 27.82
CA ALA A 686 0.11 5.05 29.04
C ALA A 686 1.65 5.04 29.00
N LEU A 687 2.22 4.66 27.88
CA LEU A 687 3.69 4.65 27.68
C LEU A 687 4.31 6.06 27.70
N ASP A 688 3.58 7.08 27.24
CA ASP A 688 4.05 8.46 27.25
C ASP A 688 3.98 9.10 28.65
N ASN A 689 3.02 8.69 29.48
CA ASN A 689 2.77 9.26 30.81
C ASN A 689 3.53 8.55 31.93
N GLU A 690 3.91 7.30 31.75
CA GLU A 690 4.66 6.51 32.74
C GLU A 690 6.03 6.18 32.16
N ILE A 691 7.12 6.48 32.92
CA ILE A 691 8.45 5.96 32.61
C ILE A 691 8.32 4.44 32.61
N ALA A 692 8.37 3.86 31.42
CA ALA A 692 7.93 2.49 31.15
C ALA A 692 8.73 1.45 31.92
N HIS A 693 8.23 1.03 33.05
CA HIS A 693 8.54 -0.26 33.64
C HIS A 693 7.43 -1.23 33.24
N PHE A 694 7.71 -2.08 32.26
CA PHE A 694 6.84 -3.21 31.94
C PHE A 694 6.78 -4.12 33.17
N PRO A 695 5.60 -4.44 33.73
CA PRO A 695 5.50 -5.32 34.86
C PRO A 695 6.10 -6.69 34.53
N ASP A 696 6.96 -7.22 35.43
CA ASP A 696 7.58 -8.55 35.28
C ASP A 696 6.64 -9.72 35.65
N ASP A 697 5.37 -9.46 35.90
CA ASP A 697 4.44 -10.49 36.38
C ASP A 697 4.08 -11.54 35.33
N ASN A 698 4.44 -12.78 35.65
CA ASN A 698 4.26 -14.01 34.86
C ASN A 698 2.81 -14.53 34.77
N ALA A 699 1.79 -13.69 34.88
CA ALA A 699 0.42 -14.14 34.79
C ALA A 699 0.06 -14.52 33.35
N GLY A 700 -0.07 -15.80 33.08
CA GLY A 700 -0.62 -16.35 31.83
C GLY A 700 -2.13 -16.15 31.82
N TYR A 701 -2.62 -15.20 31.02
CA TYR A 701 -4.04 -14.84 30.94
C TYR A 701 -4.86 -15.72 29.99
N PHE A 702 -4.24 -16.56 29.18
CA PHE A 702 -4.95 -17.61 28.46
C PHE A 702 -4.76 -18.94 29.21
N ALA A 703 -5.85 -19.52 29.67
CA ALA A 703 -5.81 -20.86 30.21
C ALA A 703 -5.54 -21.84 29.06
N SER A 704 -4.53 -22.71 29.21
CA SER A 704 -4.32 -23.81 28.30
C SER A 704 -5.34 -24.91 28.57
N GLY A 705 -6.12 -25.29 27.55
CA GLY A 705 -6.96 -26.49 27.59
C GLY A 705 -6.12 -27.77 27.62
N PRO A 706 -6.73 -28.96 27.78
CA PRO A 706 -6.03 -30.20 27.88
C PRO A 706 -5.45 -30.68 26.55
N SER A 707 -4.26 -31.20 26.63
CA SER A 707 -3.40 -31.99 25.71
C SER A 707 -3.68 -31.97 24.19
N TRP A 708 -2.60 -31.78 23.43
CA TRP A 708 -2.37 -31.96 21.99
C TRP A 708 -2.96 -33.20 21.30
N LEU A 709 -3.51 -34.14 22.04
CA LEU A 709 -3.88 -35.46 21.52
C LEU A 709 -5.27 -35.49 20.89
N ASP A 710 -6.13 -34.44 21.09
CA ASP A 710 -7.53 -34.47 20.68
C ASP A 710 -7.97 -33.28 19.78
N GLY A 711 -7.03 -32.51 19.15
CA GLY A 711 -7.33 -31.38 18.25
C GLY A 711 -6.60 -30.10 18.62
N PRO A 712 -6.89 -28.95 17.94
CA PRO A 712 -6.18 -27.70 18.17
C PRO A 712 -6.39 -27.16 19.59
N TYR A 713 -5.36 -26.49 20.14
CA TYR A 713 -5.47 -25.81 21.41
C TYR A 713 -6.52 -24.71 21.37
N VAL A 714 -7.45 -24.74 22.31
CA VAL A 714 -8.45 -23.67 22.47
C VAL A 714 -8.02 -22.75 23.59
N LEU A 715 -7.70 -21.50 23.21
CA LEU A 715 -7.27 -20.46 24.15
C LEU A 715 -8.48 -19.82 24.81
N ASP A 716 -8.69 -20.08 26.12
CA ASP A 716 -9.79 -19.47 26.86
C ASP A 716 -9.38 -18.07 27.36
N GLN A 717 -10.07 -17.03 26.87
CA GLN A 717 -9.86 -15.63 27.21
C GLN A 717 -10.55 -15.19 28.51
N LYS A 718 -11.17 -16.10 29.26
CA LYS A 718 -11.94 -15.74 30.46
C LYS A 718 -11.10 -15.00 31.51
N ALA A 719 -9.93 -15.52 31.86
CA ALA A 719 -9.04 -14.91 32.85
C ALA A 719 -8.54 -13.51 32.42
N LEU A 720 -8.33 -13.30 31.12
CA LEU A 720 -7.97 -12.00 30.57
C LEU A 720 -9.06 -10.96 30.83
N PHE A 721 -10.33 -11.31 30.57
CA PHE A 721 -11.45 -10.39 30.80
C PHE A 721 -11.83 -10.24 32.27
N GLU A 722 -11.64 -11.26 33.12
CA GLU A 722 -11.73 -11.14 34.58
C GLU A 722 -10.72 -10.11 35.09
N ALA A 723 -9.47 -10.16 34.64
CA ALA A 723 -8.45 -9.19 35.04
C ALA A 723 -8.78 -7.78 34.53
N LEU A 724 -9.28 -7.63 33.30
CA LEU A 724 -9.69 -6.34 32.73
C LEU A 724 -10.84 -5.72 33.54
N LEU A 725 -11.89 -6.50 33.85
CA LEU A 725 -13.04 -6.06 34.64
C LEU A 725 -12.66 -5.76 36.08
N GLY A 726 -11.78 -6.58 36.69
CA GLY A 726 -11.24 -6.33 38.04
C GLY A 726 -10.45 -5.02 38.11
N GLY A 727 -9.67 -4.69 37.08
CA GLY A 727 -8.99 -3.42 36.94
C GLY A 727 -9.96 -2.22 36.88
N ILE A 728 -11.07 -2.37 36.12
CA ILE A 728 -12.14 -1.35 36.06
C ILE A 728 -12.78 -1.15 37.47
N GLU A 729 -13.13 -2.24 38.14
CA GLU A 729 -13.71 -2.20 39.50
C GLU A 729 -12.75 -1.53 40.50
N ALA A 730 -11.45 -1.76 40.36
CA ALA A 730 -10.41 -1.13 41.17
C ALA A 730 -10.17 0.36 40.82
N GLY A 731 -10.83 0.89 39.77
CA GLY A 731 -10.71 2.28 39.34
C GLY A 731 -9.42 2.59 38.56
N ALA A 732 -8.78 1.58 37.98
CA ALA A 732 -7.60 1.79 37.11
C ALA A 732 -7.99 2.58 35.86
N PRO A 733 -7.12 3.51 35.38
CA PRO A 733 -7.41 4.30 34.20
C PRO A 733 -7.51 3.42 32.93
N ALA A 734 -8.46 3.74 32.03
CA ALA A 734 -8.68 2.98 30.81
C ALA A 734 -7.42 2.87 29.92
N TYR A 735 -6.61 3.91 29.84
CA TYR A 735 -5.36 3.91 29.07
C TYR A 735 -4.33 2.89 29.62
N ARG A 736 -4.27 2.72 30.95
CA ARG A 736 -3.40 1.74 31.59
C ARG A 736 -3.89 0.31 31.31
N LEU A 737 -5.19 0.06 31.48
CA LEU A 737 -5.81 -1.22 31.20
C LEU A 737 -5.69 -1.60 29.72
N ALA A 738 -5.72 -0.62 28.80
CA ALA A 738 -5.46 -0.84 27.39
C ALA A 738 -4.01 -1.34 27.14
N LEU A 739 -3.02 -0.76 27.82
CA LEU A 739 -1.63 -1.23 27.74
C LEU A 739 -1.47 -2.63 28.34
N ASP A 740 -2.04 -2.87 29.52
CA ASP A 740 -1.98 -4.17 30.18
C ASP A 740 -2.63 -5.27 29.32
N PHE A 741 -3.73 -4.96 28.62
CA PHE A 741 -4.38 -5.84 27.66
C PHE A 741 -3.43 -6.21 26.50
N HIS A 742 -2.75 -5.25 25.87
CA HIS A 742 -1.79 -5.51 24.80
C HIS A 742 -0.62 -6.40 25.27
N ILE A 743 -0.08 -6.12 26.47
CA ILE A 743 1.00 -6.91 27.08
C ILE A 743 0.53 -8.34 27.33
N ALA A 744 -0.68 -8.52 27.88
CA ALA A 744 -1.26 -9.83 28.16
C ALA A 744 -1.42 -10.67 26.89
N ILE A 745 -1.97 -10.09 25.80
CA ILE A 745 -2.10 -10.75 24.51
C ILE A 745 -0.73 -11.15 23.98
N ALA A 746 0.25 -10.23 23.97
CA ALA A 746 1.59 -10.52 23.45
C ALA A 746 2.30 -11.65 24.20
N ARG A 747 2.33 -11.61 25.53
CA ARG A 747 2.99 -12.60 26.38
C ARG A 747 2.33 -13.97 26.30
N SER A 748 0.99 -14.01 26.36
CA SER A 748 0.24 -15.26 26.25
C SER A 748 0.44 -15.91 24.88
N SER A 749 0.39 -15.11 23.80
CA SER A 749 0.63 -15.61 22.45
C SER A 749 2.05 -16.12 22.25
N ALA A 750 3.06 -15.42 22.80
CA ALA A 750 4.46 -15.86 22.73
C ALA A 750 4.69 -17.18 23.48
N ARG A 751 4.07 -17.35 24.67
CA ARG A 751 4.17 -18.60 25.42
C ARG A 751 3.59 -19.77 24.63
N ILE A 752 2.38 -19.61 24.10
CA ILE A 752 1.71 -20.65 23.31
C ILE A 752 2.52 -20.98 22.06
N ALA A 753 3.02 -19.95 21.36
CA ALA A 753 3.87 -20.14 20.21
C ALA A 753 5.14 -20.93 20.56
N SER A 754 5.78 -20.64 21.71
CA SER A 754 6.95 -21.38 22.18
C SER A 754 6.62 -22.85 22.48
N ASP A 755 5.48 -23.13 23.14
CA ASP A 755 5.04 -24.49 23.44
C ASP A 755 4.79 -25.28 22.14
N ILE A 756 4.12 -24.69 21.14
CA ILE A 756 3.88 -25.29 19.83
C ILE A 756 5.21 -25.52 19.10
N CYS A 757 6.08 -24.53 19.06
CA CYS A 757 7.38 -24.62 18.39
C CYS A 757 8.27 -25.74 18.97
N VAL A 758 8.27 -25.89 20.28
CA VAL A 758 8.99 -27.00 20.96
C VAL A 758 8.40 -28.36 20.59
N HIS A 759 7.06 -28.46 20.55
CA HIS A 759 6.38 -29.70 20.20
C HIS A 759 6.63 -30.12 18.76
N GLU A 760 6.51 -29.19 17.82
CA GLU A 760 6.63 -29.41 16.38
C GLU A 760 8.08 -29.41 15.88
N GLY A 761 9.05 -29.04 16.71
CA GLY A 761 10.45 -28.88 16.31
C GLY A 761 10.67 -27.71 15.35
N ILE A 762 9.87 -26.64 15.48
CA ILE A 762 9.94 -25.42 14.69
C ILE A 762 10.66 -24.33 15.49
N ASP A 763 11.50 -23.53 14.85
CA ASP A 763 12.21 -22.40 15.46
C ASP A 763 11.79 -21.02 14.87
N THR A 764 10.90 -21.04 13.90
CA THR A 764 10.55 -19.84 13.12
C THR A 764 9.06 -19.55 13.19
N VAL A 765 8.73 -18.31 13.54
CA VAL A 765 7.36 -17.80 13.66
C VAL A 765 7.12 -16.71 12.61
N ALA A 766 6.05 -16.86 11.82
CA ALA A 766 5.60 -15.88 10.84
C ALA A 766 4.37 -15.11 11.36
N LEU A 767 4.43 -13.77 11.37
CA LEU A 767 3.35 -12.90 11.85
C LEU A 767 2.66 -12.22 10.66
N SER A 768 1.33 -12.40 10.52
CA SER A 768 0.50 -11.75 9.50
C SER A 768 -0.96 -11.63 9.95
N GLY A 769 -1.76 -10.86 9.21
CA GLY A 769 -3.15 -10.55 9.52
C GLY A 769 -3.33 -9.08 9.94
N GLY A 770 -4.53 -8.54 9.69
CA GLY A 770 -4.83 -7.11 9.87
C GLY A 770 -4.60 -6.57 11.27
N VAL A 771 -4.65 -7.41 12.31
CA VAL A 771 -4.40 -6.99 13.70
C VAL A 771 -2.94 -6.60 13.90
N PHE A 772 -2.00 -7.11 13.14
CA PHE A 772 -0.59 -6.69 13.20
C PHE A 772 -0.32 -5.32 12.57
N MET A 773 -1.33 -4.66 12.05
CA MET A 773 -1.27 -3.21 11.83
C MET A 773 -1.20 -2.43 13.16
N ASN A 774 -1.57 -3.03 14.29
CA ASN A 774 -1.31 -2.53 15.63
C ASN A 774 0.20 -2.62 15.92
N ARG A 775 0.88 -1.45 15.84
CA ARG A 775 2.34 -1.34 16.00
C ARG A 775 2.79 -1.80 17.38
N LEU A 776 2.03 -1.44 18.41
CA LEU A 776 2.36 -1.79 19.80
C LEU A 776 2.32 -3.30 20.01
N LEU A 777 1.24 -3.96 19.58
CA LEU A 777 1.12 -5.41 19.68
C LEU A 777 2.24 -6.14 18.92
N LEU A 778 2.53 -5.69 17.68
CA LEU A 778 3.58 -6.28 16.86
C LEU A 778 4.96 -6.16 17.54
N GLN A 779 5.28 -4.99 18.10
CA GLN A 779 6.54 -4.77 18.80
C GLN A 779 6.66 -5.62 20.07
N LEU A 780 5.59 -5.69 20.88
CA LEU A 780 5.55 -6.48 22.09
C LEU A 780 5.70 -7.97 21.79
N LEU A 781 4.89 -8.51 20.89
CA LEU A 781 4.92 -9.93 20.54
C LEU A 781 6.26 -10.35 19.92
N ALA A 782 6.76 -9.56 18.96
CA ALA A 782 8.06 -9.85 18.34
C ALA A 782 9.22 -9.85 19.37
N ARG A 783 9.18 -8.98 20.37
CA ARG A 783 10.15 -8.96 21.46
C ARG A 783 10.05 -10.21 22.34
N GLU A 784 8.84 -10.59 22.76
CA GLU A 784 8.62 -11.77 23.60
C GLU A 784 9.06 -13.06 22.88
N LEU A 785 8.71 -13.22 21.58
CA LEU A 785 9.13 -14.37 20.76
C LEU A 785 10.66 -14.44 20.60
N LYS A 786 11.32 -13.32 20.32
CA LYS A 786 12.78 -13.26 20.23
C LYS A 786 13.44 -13.58 21.57
N SER A 787 12.86 -13.12 22.69
CA SER A 787 13.36 -13.43 24.04
C SER A 787 13.23 -14.91 24.37
N ALA A 788 12.26 -15.62 23.77
CA ALA A 788 12.11 -17.06 23.83
C ALA A 788 13.06 -17.83 22.87
N GLY A 789 13.91 -17.14 22.12
CA GLY A 789 14.88 -17.75 21.20
C GLY A 789 14.33 -18.07 19.82
N LEU A 790 13.13 -17.59 19.48
CA LEU A 790 12.49 -17.87 18.20
C LEU A 790 12.87 -16.83 17.12
N THR A 791 13.01 -17.28 15.89
CA THR A 791 13.14 -16.42 14.71
C THR A 791 11.78 -15.86 14.34
N VAL A 792 11.69 -14.53 14.20
CA VAL A 792 10.42 -13.85 13.89
C VAL A 792 10.48 -13.28 12.48
N LEU A 793 9.53 -13.69 11.64
CA LEU A 793 9.33 -13.17 10.29
C LEU A 793 8.12 -12.25 10.24
N VAL A 794 8.31 -11.08 9.64
CA VAL A 794 7.26 -10.08 9.35
C VAL A 794 7.45 -9.66 7.89
N PRO A 795 6.39 -9.43 7.10
CA PRO A 795 6.55 -8.99 5.72
C PRO A 795 7.04 -7.54 5.65
N HIS A 796 7.88 -7.24 4.65
CA HIS A 796 8.45 -5.91 4.39
C HIS A 796 8.12 -5.39 2.99
N THR A 797 7.74 -6.26 2.05
CA THR A 797 7.42 -5.89 0.66
C THR A 797 5.92 -5.88 0.39
N VAL A 798 5.16 -6.68 1.13
CA VAL A 798 3.69 -6.70 1.11
C VAL A 798 3.12 -6.25 2.46
N PRO A 799 1.88 -5.73 2.51
CA PRO A 799 1.23 -5.40 3.78
C PRO A 799 1.03 -6.62 4.69
N VAL A 800 0.93 -6.42 5.99
CA VAL A 800 0.50 -7.48 6.94
C VAL A 800 -1.00 -7.78 6.85
N ASN A 801 -1.80 -6.82 6.33
CA ASN A 801 -3.25 -6.95 6.15
C ASN A 801 -3.60 -7.64 4.82
N ASP A 802 -4.88 -7.72 4.47
CA ASP A 802 -5.40 -8.39 3.27
C ASP A 802 -4.73 -8.01 1.95
N GLY A 803 -4.03 -6.87 1.88
CA GLY A 803 -3.24 -6.49 0.71
C GLY A 803 -2.14 -7.48 0.32
N CYS A 804 -1.76 -8.43 1.19
CA CYS A 804 -0.82 -9.51 0.90
C CYS A 804 -1.48 -10.79 0.35
N ILE A 805 -2.80 -10.93 0.47
CA ILE A 805 -3.52 -12.20 0.21
C ILE A 805 -3.28 -12.70 -1.22
N ALA A 806 -3.35 -11.82 -2.23
CA ALA A 806 -3.12 -12.23 -3.61
C ALA A 806 -1.71 -12.83 -3.82
N TYR A 807 -0.69 -12.25 -3.19
CA TYR A 807 0.68 -12.77 -3.22
C TYR A 807 0.79 -14.13 -2.54
N GLY A 808 0.19 -14.28 -1.36
CA GLY A 808 0.12 -15.57 -0.66
C GLY A 808 -0.68 -16.63 -1.42
N GLN A 809 -1.81 -16.26 -2.03
CA GLN A 809 -2.59 -17.16 -2.89
C GLN A 809 -1.77 -17.65 -4.08
N ALA A 810 -0.99 -16.76 -4.73
CA ALA A 810 -0.11 -17.13 -5.83
C ALA A 810 0.95 -18.15 -5.39
N ALA A 811 1.57 -17.94 -4.23
CA ALA A 811 2.55 -18.85 -3.65
C ALA A 811 1.97 -20.24 -3.34
N VAL A 812 0.80 -20.29 -2.65
CA VAL A 812 0.11 -21.54 -2.32
C VAL A 812 -0.32 -22.29 -3.59
N ALA A 813 -0.89 -21.58 -4.56
CA ALA A 813 -1.36 -22.21 -5.79
C ALA A 813 -0.19 -22.80 -6.59
N SER A 814 0.92 -22.06 -6.73
CA SER A 814 2.13 -22.57 -7.37
C SER A 814 2.65 -23.84 -6.67
N ALA A 815 2.71 -23.86 -5.34
CA ALA A 815 3.18 -25.01 -4.57
C ALA A 815 2.25 -26.24 -4.70
N ARG A 816 0.94 -26.06 -4.57
CA ARG A 816 -0.03 -27.17 -4.67
C ARG A 816 -0.07 -27.76 -6.08
N LEU A 817 -0.04 -26.93 -7.12
CA LEU A 817 -0.07 -27.42 -8.50
C LEU A 817 1.24 -28.09 -8.91
N ALA A 818 2.39 -27.63 -8.41
CA ALA A 818 3.68 -28.30 -8.57
C ALA A 818 3.69 -29.70 -7.90
N GLN A 819 3.12 -29.84 -6.70
CA GLN A 819 2.98 -31.12 -6.00
C GLN A 819 2.09 -32.11 -6.79
N ILE A 820 0.95 -31.65 -7.31
CA ILE A 820 0.04 -32.47 -8.13
C ILE A 820 0.75 -32.94 -9.41
N ALA A 821 1.49 -32.06 -10.08
CA ALA A 821 2.21 -32.41 -11.30
C ALA A 821 3.41 -33.36 -11.07
N SER A 822 3.85 -33.49 -9.81
CA SER A 822 4.95 -34.38 -9.41
C SER A 822 4.50 -35.80 -9.01
N GLN A 823 3.20 -35.95 -8.72
CA GLN A 823 2.54 -37.24 -8.47
C GLN A 823 2.08 -37.90 -9.78
#